data_be3365f0d42c95b3d15e6f9701a4c5cc
#
_entry.id   be3365f0d42c95b3d15e6f9701a4c5cc
#
_cell.length_a   1.000
_cell.length_b   1.000
_cell.length_c   1.000
_cell.angle_alpha   90.00
_cell.angle_beta   90.00
_cell.angle_gamma   90.00
#
_symmetry.space_group_name_H-M   'P 1'
#
loop_
_entity.id
_entity.type
_entity.pdbx_description
1 polymer ?
#
loop_
_entity_poly.entity_id
_entity_poly.type
_entity_poly.pdbx_seq_one_letter_code
_entity_poly.pdbx_strand_id
1 'polypeptide(L)'
;MRINRSGLINTGILFITIMLVAVILSAGRDSGGTVPIELAVGEPAPETFIANRSTDPIEDVEATEAQRDLARRSVETVYTDDTDATLTVLREVNSFFVDLKDVAIDESLIPPEEPSTTSTTVEQTTSSTEPGETTSSTTTTTTEPPTTTTTTLPRRTLEDQIDLLSIAHPTLTSAIPSFVELYNNDLDRIAEGEDAVFPAVEQKSLETVNDELQAGIKPSELTERQDLYLNPLTRPPLFVVGLPIDEQSMAREAIAQLVGFSLQANLRADNDATEALREEEAAAVEPVTITYSAGDTIVEVGDAITSIAFQAIQQLGLYQPEAEGGTPRTAIALLGVIAVLLAAFFLWRIAPAQWTQPRHMAVLSILLVMSALMSRLPELIATDNRSLGYLLPAVAIGFLAAILFDPRTAVVLAIPMAGFTAASTGDLAYTVYAGIATVVPVAFVSRVSSRRQLRVAVLLSAITVAPVAVTVEWVFGDGDLLMSAVWAFVGALIAGLISLGLVSFFETAFGITTSLGLLDLLDRNHPALRLIEEQAPGTFNHAMLVGALAGRAARAIDADPLLAQAAAWYHDLGKVTLPQYFVENQFGVSNPHDDLPPEESAEIIRAHVTEGLKLAKRYRLPGDVTDGIRMHHGTSLMRYFYHQALEANPDVDPDLFRHHGVKPVQKEMAIVMISDATEAAARAYSRTEDPTASGLSNVVETVVTEKVEDGQLEMSQLTFGDLTRIKAELVRALMGYYHARVPYPGFPGPKVEGSVDGAMAAALPTSATSTARVEPLYE
;
A
#
# COMPACT_ATOMS: atom_id res chain seq x y z
N MET A 1 1.02 42.37 -12.97
CA MET A 1 0.53 41.22 -12.22
C MET A 1 -0.98 41.40 -12.02
N ARG A 2 -1.84 40.78 -12.89
CA ARG A 2 -3.31 40.87 -12.72
C ARG A 2 -3.64 39.89 -11.57
N ILE A 3 -4.03 40.42 -10.42
CA ILE A 3 -4.52 39.63 -9.29
C ILE A 3 -5.77 38.90 -9.81
N ASN A 4 -5.68 37.59 -9.94
CA ASN A 4 -6.81 36.76 -10.39
C ASN A 4 -7.91 36.83 -9.32
N ARG A 5 -9.13 37.21 -9.70
CA ARG A 5 -10.26 37.39 -8.76
C ARG A 5 -10.55 36.15 -7.92
N SER A 6 -10.35 34.96 -8.47
CA SER A 6 -10.46 33.69 -7.76
C SER A 6 -9.35 33.52 -6.70
N GLY A 7 -8.12 33.95 -6.97
CA GLY A 7 -7.02 33.90 -6.00
C GLY A 7 -7.28 34.79 -4.77
N LEU A 8 -7.88 35.96 -4.97
CA LEU A 8 -8.23 36.85 -3.86
C LEU A 8 -9.35 36.24 -2.97
N ILE A 9 -10.36 35.63 -3.61
CA ILE A 9 -11.44 34.94 -2.90
C ILE A 9 -10.87 33.77 -2.09
N ASN A 10 -10.04 32.93 -2.68
CA ASN A 10 -9.46 31.76 -2.01
C ASN A 10 -8.57 32.15 -0.81
N THR A 11 -7.78 33.25 -0.93
CA THR A 11 -7.01 33.79 0.16
C THR A 11 -7.91 34.29 1.31
N GLY A 12 -9.03 34.93 0.97
CA GLY A 12 -10.03 35.36 1.96
C GLY A 12 -10.68 34.18 2.69
N ILE A 13 -11.05 33.14 1.97
CA ILE A 13 -11.61 31.89 2.54
C ILE A 13 -10.60 31.25 3.49
N LEU A 14 -9.34 31.10 3.07
CA LEU A 14 -8.30 30.51 3.91
C LEU A 14 -8.07 31.34 5.19
N PHE A 15 -8.04 32.67 5.09
CA PHE A 15 -7.89 33.53 6.27
C PHE A 15 -9.03 33.36 7.28
N ILE A 16 -10.28 33.32 6.80
CA ILE A 16 -11.45 33.08 7.65
C ILE A 16 -11.36 31.69 8.30
N THR A 17 -10.93 30.65 7.55
CA THR A 17 -10.74 29.31 8.09
C THR A 17 -9.71 29.27 9.22
N ILE A 18 -8.58 29.94 9.03
CA ILE A 18 -7.52 30.04 10.06
C ILE A 18 -8.10 30.70 11.33
N MET A 19 -8.79 31.81 11.18
CA MET A 19 -9.40 32.52 12.31
C MET A 19 -10.41 31.63 13.05
N LEU A 20 -11.30 30.97 12.35
CA LEU A 20 -12.30 30.07 12.94
C LEU A 20 -11.64 28.89 13.67
N VAL A 21 -10.68 28.23 13.06
CA VAL A 21 -9.94 27.12 13.69
C VAL A 21 -9.22 27.59 14.94
N ALA A 22 -8.51 28.73 14.88
CA ALA A 22 -7.82 29.30 16.03
C ALA A 22 -8.79 29.59 17.19
N VAL A 23 -9.97 30.17 16.90
CA VAL A 23 -11.01 30.43 17.92
C VAL A 23 -11.55 29.12 18.51
N ILE A 24 -11.87 28.14 17.68
CA ILE A 24 -12.41 26.84 18.13
C ILE A 24 -11.42 26.13 19.06
N LEU A 25 -10.16 26.08 18.69
CA LEU A 25 -9.13 25.40 19.48
C LEU A 25 -8.76 26.18 20.75
N SER A 26 -8.84 27.52 20.74
CA SER A 26 -8.59 28.35 21.93
C SER A 26 -9.78 28.46 22.89
N ALA A 27 -10.97 28.01 22.50
CA ALA A 27 -12.18 28.04 23.32
C ALA A 27 -12.22 26.88 24.34
N GLY A 28 -11.15 26.64 25.09
CA GLY A 28 -11.06 25.61 26.12
C GLY A 28 -11.56 26.10 27.50
N ARG A 29 -11.69 25.17 28.46
CA ARG A 29 -12.08 25.41 29.82
C ARG A 29 -11.18 26.48 30.45
N ASP A 30 -11.79 27.56 30.96
CA ASP A 30 -11.12 28.45 31.90
C ASP A 30 -10.98 27.69 33.23
N SER A 31 -9.79 27.30 33.60
CA SER A 31 -9.48 27.07 34.99
C SER A 31 -9.45 28.47 35.65
N GLY A 32 -10.55 28.80 36.30
CA GLY A 32 -10.72 30.09 37.00
C GLY A 32 -9.61 30.28 38.03
N GLY A 33 -8.89 31.36 37.88
CA GLY A 33 -7.79 31.71 38.77
C GLY A 33 -8.23 32.05 40.16
N THR A 34 -7.74 31.34 41.15
CA THR A 34 -7.47 31.80 42.50
C THR A 34 -5.96 31.94 42.62
N VAL A 35 -5.51 33.02 43.27
CA VAL A 35 -4.06 33.28 43.44
C VAL A 35 -3.45 32.11 44.22
N PRO A 36 -2.43 31.41 43.69
CA PRO A 36 -1.94 30.21 44.32
C PRO A 36 -0.86 30.52 45.36
N ILE A 37 -0.92 29.75 46.42
CA ILE A 37 0.33 29.43 47.15
C ILE A 37 0.94 28.24 46.37
N GLU A 38 2.05 28.47 45.66
CA GLU A 38 2.74 27.39 44.97
C GLU A 38 3.35 26.44 46.01
N LEU A 39 2.75 25.23 46.14
CA LEU A 39 3.36 24.11 46.82
C LEU A 39 4.14 23.34 45.77
N ALA A 40 5.43 23.35 45.84
CA ALA A 40 6.30 22.58 44.94
C ALA A 40 7.17 21.61 45.73
N VAL A 41 7.41 20.44 45.17
CA VAL A 41 8.35 19.46 45.74
C VAL A 41 9.76 20.10 45.83
N GLY A 42 10.37 20.03 47.01
CA GLY A 42 11.66 20.61 47.28
C GLY A 42 11.62 22.03 47.86
N GLU A 43 10.46 22.70 47.85
CA GLU A 43 10.27 24.01 48.47
C GLU A 43 9.84 23.90 49.94
N PRO A 44 10.13 24.90 50.77
CA PRO A 44 9.75 24.89 52.18
C PRO A 44 8.21 24.99 52.30
N ALA A 45 7.63 24.16 53.13
CA ALA A 45 6.21 24.19 53.41
C ALA A 45 5.77 25.53 54.05
N PRO A 46 4.75 26.20 53.50
CA PRO A 46 4.27 27.50 54.02
C PRO A 46 3.59 27.39 55.37
N GLU A 47 3.09 26.21 55.69
CA GLU A 47 2.41 25.87 56.94
C GLU A 47 2.61 24.37 57.27
N THR A 48 2.31 23.97 58.50
CA THR A 48 2.36 22.55 58.88
C THR A 48 1.11 21.84 58.38
N PHE A 49 1.29 20.83 57.54
CA PHE A 49 0.18 19.97 57.05
C PHE A 49 0.03 18.74 57.91
N ILE A 50 -1.17 18.54 58.44
CA ILE A 50 -1.54 17.42 59.26
C ILE A 50 -2.62 16.61 58.61
N ALA A 51 -2.50 15.29 58.57
CA ALA A 51 -3.46 14.41 57.96
C ALA A 51 -4.82 14.48 58.70
N ASN A 52 -5.88 14.87 57.99
CA ASN A 52 -7.24 14.93 58.52
C ASN A 52 -7.96 13.58 58.52
N ARG A 53 -7.46 12.61 57.79
CA ARG A 53 -7.87 11.22 57.70
C ARG A 53 -6.70 10.37 57.28
N SER A 54 -6.82 9.05 57.31
CA SER A 54 -5.77 8.18 56.78
C SER A 54 -5.70 8.30 55.26
N THR A 55 -4.47 8.29 54.71
CA THR A 55 -4.24 8.22 53.28
C THR A 55 -4.36 6.78 52.80
N ASP A 56 -4.70 6.61 51.54
CA ASP A 56 -4.40 5.35 50.86
C ASP A 56 -2.87 5.19 50.77
N PRO A 57 -2.34 3.99 50.57
CA PRO A 57 -0.90 3.78 50.41
C PRO A 57 -0.34 4.65 49.28
N ILE A 58 0.65 5.47 49.61
CA ILE A 58 1.33 6.37 48.65
C ILE A 58 2.64 5.70 48.28
N GLU A 59 2.89 5.53 47.02
CA GLU A 59 4.14 4.94 46.53
C GLU A 59 5.31 5.90 46.75
N ASP A 60 6.34 5.37 47.45
CA ASP A 60 7.65 6.01 47.46
C ASP A 60 8.41 5.62 46.20
N VAL A 61 8.28 6.46 45.18
CA VAL A 61 8.86 6.20 43.87
C VAL A 61 10.40 6.06 43.97
N GLU A 62 11.06 6.87 44.83
CA GLU A 62 12.51 6.85 45.00
C GLU A 62 12.97 5.55 45.67
N ALA A 63 12.29 5.11 46.73
CA ALA A 63 12.57 3.85 47.39
C ALA A 63 12.20 2.63 46.51
N THR A 64 11.10 2.70 45.78
CA THR A 64 10.67 1.67 44.83
C THR A 64 11.71 1.52 43.71
N GLU A 65 12.14 2.65 43.11
CA GLU A 65 13.12 2.61 42.02
C GLU A 65 14.49 2.19 42.49
N ALA A 66 14.89 2.54 43.74
CA ALA A 66 16.11 2.04 44.32
C ALA A 66 16.07 0.52 44.49
N GLN A 67 14.91 -0.07 44.86
CA GLN A 67 14.75 -1.53 44.94
C GLN A 67 14.73 -2.17 43.54
N ARG A 68 14.09 -1.55 42.55
CA ARG A 68 14.11 -1.99 41.15
C ARG A 68 15.53 -1.99 40.60
N ASP A 69 16.31 -0.96 40.91
CA ASP A 69 17.71 -0.88 40.47
C ASP A 69 18.55 -1.98 41.11
N LEU A 70 18.29 -2.34 42.37
CA LEU A 70 18.93 -3.50 43.02
C LEU A 70 18.54 -4.82 42.32
N ALA A 71 17.25 -4.97 42.00
CA ALA A 71 16.76 -6.12 41.24
C ALA A 71 17.43 -6.22 39.87
N ARG A 72 17.50 -5.13 39.11
CA ARG A 72 18.19 -5.09 37.80
C ARG A 72 19.67 -5.52 37.93
N ARG A 73 20.36 -5.06 38.98
CA ARG A 73 21.79 -5.38 39.20
C ARG A 73 22.01 -6.84 39.64
N SER A 74 21.01 -7.49 40.19
CA SER A 74 21.09 -8.89 40.61
C SER A 74 21.02 -9.89 39.46
N VAL A 75 20.54 -9.44 38.29
CA VAL A 75 20.40 -10.31 37.12
C VAL A 75 21.74 -10.55 36.45
N GLU A 76 22.07 -11.82 36.34
CA GLU A 76 23.27 -12.25 35.61
C GLU A 76 23.05 -12.12 34.10
N THR A 77 24.16 -11.91 33.37
CA THR A 77 24.15 -11.84 31.93
C THR A 77 23.67 -13.14 31.30
N VAL A 78 22.65 -13.09 30.48
CA VAL A 78 22.16 -14.20 29.66
C VAL A 78 23.09 -14.37 28.45
N TYR A 79 23.37 -15.61 28.13
CA TYR A 79 24.20 -15.95 26.97
C TYR A 79 23.40 -16.82 26.02
N THR A 80 23.60 -16.59 24.73
CA THR A 80 23.03 -17.41 23.63
C THR A 80 24.16 -18.04 22.82
N ASP A 81 23.85 -19.17 22.20
CA ASP A 81 24.81 -19.89 21.35
C ASP A 81 25.12 -19.06 20.08
N ASP A 82 26.42 -18.85 19.86
CA ASP A 82 26.93 -18.32 18.61
C ASP A 82 27.23 -19.49 17.65
N THR A 83 26.20 -19.86 16.88
CA THR A 83 26.27 -20.96 15.92
C THR A 83 27.33 -20.71 14.85
N ASP A 84 27.57 -19.46 14.45
CA ASP A 84 28.57 -19.12 13.44
C ASP A 84 29.99 -19.32 13.98
N ALA A 85 30.25 -18.94 15.24
CA ALA A 85 31.53 -19.23 15.91
C ALA A 85 31.75 -20.73 16.05
N THR A 86 30.75 -21.48 16.52
CA THR A 86 30.79 -22.94 16.62
C THR A 86 31.09 -23.59 15.26
N LEU A 87 30.37 -23.24 14.22
CA LEU A 87 30.56 -23.75 12.85
C LEU A 87 31.92 -23.37 12.26
N THR A 88 32.44 -22.21 12.63
CA THR A 88 33.77 -21.75 12.19
C THR A 88 34.87 -22.64 12.74
N VAL A 89 34.86 -22.89 14.05
CA VAL A 89 35.84 -23.80 14.69
C VAL A 89 35.74 -25.20 14.12
N LEU A 90 34.52 -25.76 14.01
CA LEU A 90 34.34 -27.12 13.50
C LEU A 90 34.76 -27.21 12.00
N ARG A 91 34.54 -26.18 11.22
CA ARG A 91 34.98 -26.15 9.83
C ARG A 91 36.48 -26.05 9.71
N GLU A 92 37.13 -25.25 10.54
CA GLU A 92 38.59 -25.11 10.57
C GLU A 92 39.25 -26.42 10.94
N VAL A 93 38.79 -27.09 12.01
CA VAL A 93 39.33 -28.37 12.43
C VAL A 93 39.08 -29.48 11.41
N ASN A 94 37.87 -29.49 10.80
CA ASN A 94 37.55 -30.47 9.75
C ASN A 94 38.38 -30.22 8.45
N SER A 95 38.55 -28.96 8.04
CA SER A 95 39.40 -28.65 6.87
C SER A 95 40.87 -29.02 7.13
N PHE A 96 41.33 -28.84 8.38
CA PHE A 96 42.68 -29.27 8.73
C PHE A 96 42.92 -30.78 8.48
N PHE A 97 41.96 -31.64 8.87
CA PHE A 97 42.09 -33.10 8.62
C PHE A 97 41.94 -33.48 7.15
N VAL A 98 41.18 -32.71 6.38
CA VAL A 98 41.10 -32.89 4.94
C VAL A 98 42.44 -32.50 4.28
N ASP A 99 42.95 -31.31 4.59
CA ASP A 99 44.19 -30.79 4.04
C ASP A 99 45.41 -31.66 4.48
N LEU A 100 45.40 -32.20 5.70
CA LEU A 100 46.44 -33.14 6.18
C LEU A 100 46.53 -34.39 5.32
N LYS A 101 45.39 -34.93 4.89
CA LYS A 101 45.32 -36.11 4.02
C LYS A 101 45.77 -35.78 2.60
N ASP A 102 45.36 -34.63 2.08
CA ASP A 102 45.70 -34.19 0.73
C ASP A 102 47.18 -33.81 0.57
N VAL A 103 47.75 -33.15 1.60
CA VAL A 103 49.16 -32.73 1.57
C VAL A 103 50.13 -33.90 1.65
N ALA A 104 49.74 -35.03 2.23
CA ALA A 104 50.59 -36.20 2.40
C ALA A 104 50.98 -36.83 1.05
N ILE A 105 50.17 -36.68 0.00
CA ILE A 105 50.40 -37.28 -1.33
C ILE A 105 50.95 -36.20 -2.29
N ASP A 106 51.98 -36.55 -3.05
CA ASP A 106 52.52 -35.69 -4.10
C ASP A 106 51.89 -36.02 -5.46
N GLU A 107 50.80 -35.38 -5.78
CA GLU A 107 50.07 -35.58 -7.03
C GLU A 107 50.95 -35.26 -8.29
N SER A 108 51.97 -34.44 -8.14
CA SER A 108 52.87 -34.08 -9.26
C SER A 108 53.74 -35.25 -9.79
N LEU A 109 53.83 -36.29 -8.98
CA LEU A 109 54.60 -37.51 -9.28
C LEU A 109 53.72 -38.67 -9.76
N ILE A 110 52.41 -38.48 -9.89
CA ILE A 110 51.48 -39.46 -10.43
C ILE A 110 51.45 -39.32 -11.97
N PRO A 111 51.74 -40.36 -12.78
CA PRO A 111 51.64 -40.28 -14.22
C PRO A 111 50.19 -39.97 -14.66
N PRO A 112 49.99 -39.11 -15.67
CA PRO A 112 48.63 -38.80 -16.12
C PRO A 112 47.94 -40.03 -16.70
N GLU A 113 46.73 -40.35 -16.24
CA GLU A 113 45.86 -41.35 -16.84
C GLU A 113 45.51 -40.97 -18.27
N GLU A 114 45.65 -41.90 -19.21
CA GLU A 114 45.20 -41.72 -20.59
C GLU A 114 43.68 -41.57 -20.63
N PRO A 115 43.11 -40.62 -21.39
CA PRO A 115 41.66 -40.39 -21.40
C PRO A 115 40.91 -41.53 -22.09
N SER A 116 40.16 -42.31 -21.36
CA SER A 116 39.19 -43.23 -21.94
C SER A 116 37.98 -42.42 -22.45
N THR A 117 37.87 -42.34 -23.76
CA THR A 117 36.70 -41.79 -24.45
C THR A 117 35.47 -42.69 -24.21
N THR A 118 34.49 -42.23 -23.46
CA THR A 118 33.15 -42.79 -23.53
C THR A 118 32.14 -41.63 -23.66
N SER A 119 31.59 -41.59 -24.87
CA SER A 119 30.51 -40.73 -25.29
C SER A 119 29.24 -41.09 -24.53
N THR A 120 28.59 -40.14 -23.85
CA THR A 120 27.23 -40.36 -23.35
C THR A 120 26.35 -39.19 -23.75
N THR A 121 25.39 -39.51 -24.54
CA THR A 121 24.29 -38.71 -25.04
C THR A 121 23.39 -38.23 -23.88
N VAL A 122 23.07 -36.98 -23.92
CA VAL A 122 22.08 -36.36 -23.01
C VAL A 122 20.68 -36.62 -23.54
N GLU A 123 19.80 -37.18 -22.73
CA GLU A 123 18.37 -37.10 -22.92
C GLU A 123 17.67 -36.55 -21.67
N GLN A 124 17.05 -35.41 -21.83
CA GLN A 124 16.16 -34.81 -20.85
C GLN A 124 14.82 -35.53 -20.84
N THR A 125 14.31 -35.90 -19.69
CA THR A 125 12.86 -35.94 -19.50
C THR A 125 12.48 -35.67 -18.05
N THR A 126 11.49 -34.81 -17.91
CA THR A 126 10.80 -34.31 -16.72
C THR A 126 9.81 -35.32 -16.15
N SER A 127 9.49 -35.11 -14.86
CA SER A 127 8.19 -35.34 -14.20
C SER A 127 8.05 -36.47 -13.17
N SER A 128 7.92 -36.01 -11.95
CA SER A 128 6.88 -36.28 -10.91
C SER A 128 6.52 -37.70 -10.43
N THR A 129 6.49 -37.77 -9.10
CA THR A 129 5.52 -38.45 -8.20
C THR A 129 5.83 -39.87 -7.70
N GLU A 130 5.87 -39.93 -6.39
CA GLU A 130 5.83 -41.01 -5.39
C GLU A 130 4.85 -42.17 -5.64
N PRO A 131 4.74 -43.12 -4.69
CA PRO A 131 5.68 -44.09 -4.07
C PRO A 131 5.15 -45.54 -4.17
N GLY A 132 5.94 -46.51 -3.70
CA GLY A 132 5.36 -47.82 -3.38
C GLY A 132 6.30 -49.02 -3.47
N GLU A 133 6.66 -49.51 -2.27
CA GLU A 133 6.85 -50.90 -1.86
C GLU A 133 7.71 -51.93 -2.63
N THR A 134 8.70 -52.38 -1.87
CA THR A 134 9.12 -53.81 -1.67
C THR A 134 9.28 -54.72 -2.87
N THR A 135 10.47 -55.25 -3.08
CA THR A 135 10.79 -56.65 -2.73
C THR A 135 12.22 -57.04 -3.08
N SER A 136 12.78 -57.80 -2.20
CA SER A 136 14.05 -58.54 -2.18
C SER A 136 14.27 -59.34 -3.45
N SER A 137 15.53 -59.39 -3.95
CA SER A 137 16.08 -60.59 -4.60
C SER A 137 17.61 -60.57 -4.53
N THR A 138 18.14 -61.48 -3.80
CA THR A 138 19.53 -61.87 -3.66
C THR A 138 20.01 -62.52 -4.93
N THR A 139 21.10 -62.04 -5.50
CA THR A 139 21.91 -62.87 -6.43
C THR A 139 23.36 -62.74 -6.07
N THR A 140 23.88 -63.79 -5.55
CA THR A 140 25.30 -64.01 -5.19
C THR A 140 26.07 -64.28 -6.47
N THR A 141 27.05 -63.45 -6.78
CA THR A 141 28.08 -63.79 -7.79
C THR A 141 29.43 -63.66 -7.11
N THR A 142 30.03 -64.79 -6.90
CA THR A 142 31.40 -64.97 -6.40
C THR A 142 32.36 -64.58 -7.52
N THR A 143 33.24 -63.63 -7.28
CA THR A 143 34.41 -63.37 -8.14
C THR A 143 35.64 -63.25 -7.24
N GLU A 144 36.63 -64.02 -7.54
CA GLU A 144 37.93 -64.07 -6.86
C GLU A 144 38.63 -62.70 -6.80
N PRO A 145 39.44 -62.44 -5.74
CA PRO A 145 40.11 -61.16 -5.62
C PRO A 145 41.31 -61.04 -6.55
N PRO A 146 41.49 -59.88 -7.23
CA PRO A 146 42.71 -59.61 -7.93
C PRO A 146 43.87 -59.33 -6.96
N THR A 147 44.99 -59.90 -7.19
CA THR A 147 46.27 -59.74 -6.51
C THR A 147 46.63 -58.24 -6.48
N THR A 148 46.59 -57.64 -5.29
CA THR A 148 46.95 -56.24 -5.08
C THR A 148 48.46 -56.09 -5.12
N THR A 149 48.99 -55.54 -6.19
CA THR A 149 50.35 -55.00 -6.18
C THR A 149 50.27 -53.66 -5.45
N THR A 150 50.79 -53.57 -4.26
CA THR A 150 50.84 -52.35 -3.44
C THR A 150 51.78 -51.36 -4.12
N THR A 151 51.25 -50.45 -4.92
CA THR A 151 51.99 -49.30 -5.41
C THR A 151 51.94 -48.25 -4.32
N THR A 152 53.05 -48.07 -3.62
CA THR A 152 53.17 -46.94 -2.65
C THR A 152 53.11 -45.64 -3.42
N LEU A 153 52.08 -44.83 -3.16
CA LEU A 153 51.94 -43.49 -3.69
C LEU A 153 53.14 -42.62 -3.25
N PRO A 154 53.70 -41.78 -4.11
CA PRO A 154 54.78 -40.89 -3.75
C PRO A 154 54.32 -39.88 -2.67
N ARG A 155 55.08 -39.79 -1.61
CA ARG A 155 54.78 -38.88 -0.48
C ARG A 155 55.68 -37.66 -0.51
N ARG A 156 55.14 -36.50 -0.09
CA ARG A 156 55.95 -35.31 0.21
C ARG A 156 56.84 -35.54 1.43
N THR A 157 57.90 -34.75 1.53
CA THR A 157 58.76 -34.82 2.72
C THR A 157 57.99 -34.32 3.94
N LEU A 158 58.37 -34.78 5.14
CA LEU A 158 57.75 -34.35 6.40
C LEU A 158 57.81 -32.85 6.58
N GLU A 159 58.90 -32.21 6.20
CA GLU A 159 59.12 -30.76 6.26
C GLU A 159 58.16 -30.01 5.33
N ASP A 160 58.02 -30.48 4.08
CA ASP A 160 57.09 -29.88 3.09
C ASP A 160 55.63 -29.97 3.53
N GLN A 161 55.22 -31.12 4.15
CA GLN A 161 53.87 -31.30 4.68
C GLN A 161 53.60 -30.35 5.80
N ILE A 162 54.53 -30.18 6.76
CA ILE A 162 54.42 -29.28 7.89
C ILE A 162 54.36 -27.81 7.42
N ASP A 163 55.17 -27.42 6.45
CA ASP A 163 55.20 -26.06 5.95
C ASP A 163 53.90 -25.72 5.24
N LEU A 164 53.38 -26.58 4.34
CA LEU A 164 52.13 -26.36 3.63
C LEU A 164 50.96 -26.27 4.56
N LEU A 165 50.84 -27.15 5.54
CA LEU A 165 49.77 -27.11 6.55
C LEU A 165 49.90 -25.91 7.45
N SER A 166 51.10 -25.49 7.83
CA SER A 166 51.30 -24.29 8.68
C SER A 166 50.92 -23.01 7.97
N ILE A 167 51.02 -22.95 6.62
CA ILE A 167 50.52 -21.84 5.84
C ILE A 167 48.97 -21.87 5.77
N ALA A 168 48.39 -23.06 5.59
CA ALA A 168 46.92 -23.22 5.47
C ALA A 168 46.21 -23.03 6.83
N HIS A 169 46.82 -23.51 7.90
CA HIS A 169 46.26 -23.54 9.28
C HIS A 169 47.20 -22.87 10.30
N PRO A 170 47.42 -21.54 10.22
CA PRO A 170 48.40 -20.83 11.06
C PRO A 170 48.09 -20.92 12.59
N THR A 171 46.83 -21.09 12.94
CA THR A 171 46.37 -21.23 14.32
C THR A 171 46.76 -22.58 14.93
N LEU A 172 46.95 -23.63 14.12
CA LEU A 172 47.23 -25.00 14.56
C LEU A 172 48.72 -25.41 14.38
N THR A 173 49.58 -24.46 14.06
CA THR A 173 51.02 -24.72 13.73
C THR A 173 51.74 -25.61 14.76
N SER A 174 51.41 -25.48 16.07
CA SER A 174 52.02 -26.26 17.12
C SER A 174 51.60 -27.76 17.12
N ALA A 175 50.37 -28.03 16.70
CA ALA A 175 49.82 -29.40 16.61
C ALA A 175 50.23 -30.13 15.34
N ILE A 176 50.51 -29.40 14.25
CA ILE A 176 50.76 -29.93 12.90
C ILE A 176 51.86 -31.00 12.87
N PRO A 177 53.05 -30.79 13.44
CA PRO A 177 54.13 -31.78 13.34
C PRO A 177 53.74 -33.16 13.85
N SER A 178 53.06 -33.21 15.03
CA SER A 178 52.62 -34.46 15.66
C SER A 178 51.50 -35.14 14.86
N PHE A 179 50.57 -34.38 14.25
CA PHE A 179 49.54 -34.98 13.40
C PHE A 179 50.11 -35.49 12.09
N VAL A 180 51.05 -34.78 11.46
CA VAL A 180 51.74 -35.21 10.24
C VAL A 180 52.50 -36.50 10.50
N GLU A 181 53.23 -36.61 11.65
CA GLU A 181 53.96 -37.81 12.03
C GLU A 181 53.01 -39.00 12.29
N LEU A 182 51.92 -38.80 13.08
CA LEU A 182 50.92 -39.82 13.33
C LEU A 182 50.25 -40.33 12.06
N TYR A 183 49.93 -39.41 11.15
CA TYR A 183 49.30 -39.79 9.86
C TYR A 183 50.25 -40.52 8.94
N ASN A 184 51.52 -40.12 8.88
CA ASN A 184 52.55 -40.83 8.08
C ASN A 184 52.82 -42.22 8.68
N ASN A 185 52.87 -42.37 10.00
CA ASN A 185 52.99 -43.67 10.66
C ASN A 185 51.80 -44.59 10.32
N ASP A 186 50.60 -44.03 10.24
CA ASP A 186 49.40 -44.77 9.86
C ASP A 186 49.44 -45.20 8.38
N LEU A 187 49.91 -44.34 7.50
CA LEU A 187 50.10 -44.68 6.09
C LEU A 187 51.19 -45.82 5.94
N ASP A 188 52.20 -45.84 6.78
CA ASP A 188 53.21 -46.90 6.76
C ASP A 188 52.59 -48.22 7.25
N ARG A 189 51.79 -48.22 8.30
CA ARG A 189 51.02 -49.39 8.78
C ARG A 189 50.08 -49.94 7.70
N ILE A 190 49.33 -49.05 7.03
CA ILE A 190 48.45 -49.47 5.93
C ILE A 190 49.25 -50.11 4.80
N ALA A 191 50.44 -49.58 4.49
CA ALA A 191 51.32 -50.16 3.46
C ALA A 191 51.84 -51.55 3.88
N GLU A 192 51.98 -51.84 5.18
CA GLU A 192 52.36 -53.15 5.73
C GLU A 192 51.17 -54.12 5.86
N GLY A 193 49.93 -53.67 5.55
CA GLY A 193 48.72 -54.48 5.55
C GLY A 193 48.00 -54.49 6.90
N GLU A 194 48.30 -53.55 7.76
CA GLU A 194 47.62 -53.34 9.04
C GLU A 194 46.41 -52.42 8.89
N ASP A 195 45.48 -52.47 9.88
CA ASP A 195 44.31 -51.59 9.89
C ASP A 195 44.69 -50.12 10.19
N ALA A 196 44.04 -49.18 9.55
CA ALA A 196 44.20 -47.75 9.79
C ALA A 196 43.75 -47.37 11.19
N VAL A 197 44.58 -46.67 11.98
CA VAL A 197 44.28 -46.21 13.32
C VAL A 197 44.16 -44.68 13.45
N PHE A 198 44.66 -43.92 12.46
CA PHE A 198 44.58 -42.47 12.42
C PHE A 198 43.12 -41.94 12.42
N PRO A 199 42.12 -42.60 11.79
CA PRO A 199 40.72 -42.19 11.87
C PRO A 199 40.20 -42.10 13.33
N ALA A 200 40.73 -42.91 14.27
CA ALA A 200 40.39 -42.82 15.66
C ALA A 200 40.97 -41.56 16.35
N VAL A 201 42.16 -41.11 15.90
CA VAL A 201 42.77 -39.84 16.35
C VAL A 201 41.95 -38.63 15.83
N GLU A 202 41.59 -38.66 14.57
CA GLU A 202 40.72 -37.63 13.94
C GLU A 202 39.37 -37.57 14.64
N GLN A 203 38.71 -38.72 14.81
CA GLN A 203 37.42 -38.78 15.50
C GLN A 203 37.52 -38.26 16.94
N LYS A 204 38.54 -38.64 17.68
CA LYS A 204 38.72 -38.18 19.08
C LYS A 204 39.00 -36.68 19.14
N SER A 205 39.72 -36.14 18.18
CA SER A 205 39.97 -34.70 18.06
C SER A 205 38.66 -33.92 17.83
N LEU A 206 37.87 -34.33 16.82
CA LEU A 206 36.60 -33.72 16.49
C LEU A 206 35.58 -33.85 17.63
N GLU A 207 35.51 -35.03 18.27
CA GLU A 207 34.66 -35.28 19.44
C GLU A 207 35.01 -34.31 20.56
N THR A 208 36.29 -34.19 20.91
CA THR A 208 36.75 -33.33 22.01
C THR A 208 36.47 -31.85 21.76
N VAL A 209 36.71 -31.36 20.52
CA VAL A 209 36.38 -29.98 20.16
C VAL A 209 34.86 -29.75 20.20
N ASN A 210 34.09 -30.70 19.67
CA ASN A 210 32.63 -30.60 19.70
C ASN A 210 32.06 -30.60 21.10
N ASP A 211 32.57 -31.45 21.99
CA ASP A 211 32.11 -31.53 23.39
C ASP A 211 32.34 -30.20 24.13
N GLU A 212 33.53 -29.58 23.93
CA GLU A 212 33.82 -28.27 24.51
C GLU A 212 32.91 -27.16 23.96
N LEU A 213 32.67 -27.18 22.64
CA LEU A 213 31.77 -26.21 22.02
C LEU A 213 30.31 -26.41 22.43
N GLN A 214 29.86 -27.68 22.63
CA GLN A 214 28.51 -27.95 23.13
C GLN A 214 28.34 -27.55 24.61
N ALA A 215 29.42 -27.60 25.41
CA ALA A 215 29.39 -27.09 26.78
C ALA A 215 29.20 -25.58 26.84
N GLY A 216 29.47 -24.87 25.76
CA GLY A 216 29.39 -23.42 25.63
C GLY A 216 30.57 -22.72 26.33
N ILE A 217 31.22 -21.83 25.60
CA ILE A 217 32.42 -21.10 26.09
C ILE A 217 32.13 -19.59 26.07
N LYS A 218 32.06 -19.02 27.26
CA LYS A 218 31.95 -17.55 27.38
C LYS A 218 33.28 -16.87 27.04
N PRO A 219 33.27 -15.64 26.52
CA PRO A 219 34.50 -14.89 26.24
C PRO A 219 35.43 -14.77 27.46
N SER A 220 34.88 -14.69 28.67
CA SER A 220 35.64 -14.62 29.93
C SER A 220 36.28 -15.96 30.34
N GLU A 221 35.76 -17.06 29.85
CA GLU A 221 36.21 -18.43 30.21
C GLU A 221 37.17 -19.02 29.16
N LEU A 222 37.28 -18.39 27.99
CA LEU A 222 38.01 -18.92 26.85
C LEU A 222 39.47 -19.23 27.18
N THR A 223 40.18 -18.31 27.83
CA THR A 223 41.60 -18.50 28.21
C THR A 223 41.78 -19.65 29.18
N GLU A 224 40.90 -19.78 30.15
CA GLU A 224 40.93 -20.88 31.11
C GLU A 224 40.67 -22.23 30.43
N ARG A 225 39.70 -22.28 29.50
CA ARG A 225 39.40 -23.48 28.68
C ARG A 225 40.55 -23.84 27.76
N GLN A 226 41.20 -22.89 27.12
CA GLN A 226 42.39 -23.14 26.32
C GLN A 226 43.57 -23.64 27.18
N ASP A 227 43.82 -23.01 28.34
CA ASP A 227 44.89 -23.40 29.25
C ASP A 227 44.69 -24.82 29.85
N LEU A 228 43.42 -25.25 30.00
CA LEU A 228 43.08 -26.60 30.43
C LEU A 228 43.75 -27.67 29.54
N TYR A 229 43.80 -27.44 28.24
CA TYR A 229 44.37 -28.34 27.23
C TYR A 229 45.87 -28.08 26.98
N LEU A 230 46.26 -26.81 26.93
CA LEU A 230 47.64 -26.45 26.63
C LEU A 230 48.64 -26.71 27.76
N ASN A 231 48.17 -26.67 29.02
CA ASN A 231 49.01 -26.95 30.18
C ASN A 231 49.06 -28.44 30.47
N PRO A 232 50.22 -29.09 30.38
CA PRO A 232 50.37 -30.55 30.65
C PRO A 232 49.91 -31.00 32.02
N LEU A 233 49.84 -30.12 33.02
CA LEU A 233 49.45 -30.46 34.41
C LEU A 233 47.93 -30.52 34.62
N THR A 234 47.16 -29.79 33.83
CA THR A 234 45.70 -29.67 33.93
C THR A 234 44.95 -30.46 32.85
N ARG A 235 45.67 -30.90 31.83
CA ARG A 235 45.15 -31.58 30.65
C ARG A 235 44.27 -32.78 30.99
N PRO A 236 43.06 -32.89 30.43
CA PRO A 236 42.19 -34.04 30.59
C PRO A 236 42.81 -35.32 29.99
N PRO A 237 42.41 -36.50 30.44
CA PRO A 237 42.91 -37.77 29.91
C PRO A 237 42.35 -38.00 28.50
N LEU A 238 43.18 -37.72 27.48
CA LEU A 238 42.86 -37.98 26.06
C LEU A 238 43.45 -39.33 25.67
N PHE A 239 42.61 -40.35 25.62
CA PHE A 239 43.00 -41.71 25.23
C PHE A 239 42.34 -42.04 23.88
N VAL A 240 43.12 -42.53 22.92
CA VAL A 240 42.66 -42.95 21.61
C VAL A 240 42.63 -44.47 21.54
N VAL A 241 41.44 -45.04 21.42
CA VAL A 241 41.24 -46.50 21.37
C VAL A 241 41.82 -47.04 20.05
N GLY A 242 42.64 -48.10 20.16
CA GLY A 242 43.23 -48.74 19.01
C GLY A 242 44.60 -48.19 18.58
N LEU A 243 45.04 -47.03 19.12
CA LEU A 243 46.35 -46.49 18.85
C LEU A 243 47.45 -47.22 19.65
N PRO A 244 48.63 -47.51 19.07
CA PRO A 244 49.79 -48.09 19.75
C PRO A 244 50.20 -47.28 21.02
N ILE A 245 50.72 -47.99 22.03
CA ILE A 245 51.01 -47.35 23.35
C ILE A 245 52.11 -46.27 23.22
N ASP A 246 53.09 -46.47 22.36
CA ASP A 246 54.19 -45.54 22.07
C ASP A 246 53.71 -44.25 21.38
N GLU A 247 52.65 -44.32 20.60
CA GLU A 247 52.04 -43.17 19.94
C GLU A 247 50.97 -42.43 20.78
N GLN A 248 50.47 -43.04 21.87
CA GLN A 248 49.44 -42.41 22.72
C GLN A 248 49.88 -41.07 23.31
N SER A 249 51.17 -40.91 23.62
CA SER A 249 51.68 -39.63 24.17
C SER A 249 51.70 -38.53 23.11
N MET A 250 52.07 -38.88 21.90
CA MET A 250 52.09 -37.94 20.75
C MET A 250 50.67 -37.54 20.37
N ALA A 251 49.76 -38.52 20.25
CA ALA A 251 48.35 -38.24 19.95
C ALA A 251 47.70 -37.37 21.01
N ARG A 252 47.97 -37.64 22.30
CA ARG A 252 47.46 -36.80 23.40
C ARG A 252 47.94 -35.35 23.29
N GLU A 253 49.24 -35.18 22.99
CA GLU A 253 49.83 -33.85 22.81
C GLU A 253 49.23 -33.14 21.61
N ALA A 254 49.15 -33.80 20.48
CA ALA A 254 48.59 -33.28 19.24
C ALA A 254 47.12 -32.86 19.42
N ILE A 255 46.27 -33.74 19.94
CA ILE A 255 44.86 -33.45 20.20
C ILE A 255 44.71 -32.29 21.17
N ALA A 256 45.47 -32.27 22.26
CA ALA A 256 45.41 -31.20 23.25
C ALA A 256 45.78 -29.83 22.64
N GLN A 257 46.85 -29.78 21.84
CA GLN A 257 47.25 -28.56 21.16
C GLN A 257 46.19 -28.10 20.12
N LEU A 258 45.67 -29.05 19.33
CA LEU A 258 44.62 -28.75 18.38
C LEU A 258 43.39 -28.16 19.08
N VAL A 259 42.91 -28.86 20.15
CA VAL A 259 41.74 -28.37 20.91
C VAL A 259 42.04 -27.00 21.52
N GLY A 260 43.18 -26.89 22.27
CA GLY A 260 43.52 -25.64 22.94
C GLY A 260 43.65 -24.43 22.03
N PHE A 261 44.22 -24.62 20.82
CA PHE A 261 44.37 -23.51 19.86
C PHE A 261 43.16 -23.25 18.95
N SER A 262 42.30 -24.25 18.72
CA SER A 262 41.10 -24.10 17.89
C SER A 262 39.89 -23.52 18.66
N LEU A 263 39.83 -23.71 20.01
CA LEU A 263 38.69 -23.23 20.79
C LEU A 263 38.53 -21.71 20.68
N GLN A 264 37.30 -21.30 20.41
CA GLN A 264 36.85 -19.91 20.43
C GLN A 264 35.61 -19.79 21.32
N ALA A 265 35.37 -18.57 21.81
CA ALA A 265 34.14 -18.32 22.56
C ALA A 265 32.94 -18.46 21.59
N ASN A 266 32.02 -19.33 21.95
CA ASN A 266 30.81 -19.61 21.17
C ASN A 266 29.52 -19.34 21.95
N LEU A 267 29.62 -18.65 23.07
CA LEU A 267 28.51 -18.04 23.76
C LEU A 267 28.62 -16.52 23.60
N ARG A 268 27.60 -15.93 23.08
CA ARG A 268 27.46 -14.48 22.94
C ARG A 268 26.52 -13.94 24.01
N ALA A 269 26.91 -12.85 24.65
CA ALA A 269 26.03 -12.17 25.59
C ALA A 269 24.78 -11.67 24.81
N ASP A 270 23.62 -12.12 25.25
CA ASP A 270 22.34 -11.63 24.79
C ASP A 270 21.93 -10.43 25.65
N ASN A 271 22.28 -9.26 25.16
CA ASN A 271 21.98 -8.01 25.89
C ASN A 271 20.48 -7.76 25.94
N ASP A 272 19.74 -8.13 24.88
CA ASP A 272 18.30 -7.89 24.81
C ASP A 272 17.56 -8.82 25.79
N ALA A 273 17.92 -10.10 25.83
CA ALA A 273 17.38 -11.05 26.80
C ALA A 273 17.81 -10.69 28.25
N THR A 274 19.04 -10.22 28.44
CA THR A 274 19.52 -9.78 29.76
C THR A 274 18.72 -8.54 30.21
N GLU A 275 18.49 -7.58 29.33
CA GLU A 275 17.75 -6.38 29.67
C GLU A 275 16.27 -6.70 29.90
N ALA A 276 15.68 -7.59 29.10
CA ALA A 276 14.30 -8.05 29.30
C ALA A 276 14.13 -8.71 30.70
N LEU A 277 15.08 -9.55 31.10
CA LEU A 277 15.05 -10.18 32.42
C LEU A 277 15.26 -9.17 33.55
N ARG A 278 16.10 -8.15 33.34
CA ARG A 278 16.28 -7.04 34.28
C ARG A 278 15.00 -6.24 34.49
N GLU A 279 14.30 -5.96 33.39
CA GLU A 279 13.03 -5.25 33.49
C GLU A 279 11.93 -6.14 34.10
N GLU A 280 11.92 -7.44 33.83
CA GLU A 280 10.99 -8.39 34.44
C GLU A 280 11.20 -8.45 35.97
N GLU A 281 12.44 -8.61 36.42
CA GLU A 281 12.76 -8.62 37.84
C GLU A 281 12.50 -7.28 38.53
N ALA A 282 12.76 -6.16 37.83
CA ALA A 282 12.41 -4.85 38.33
C ALA A 282 10.89 -4.64 38.40
N ALA A 283 10.13 -5.14 37.43
CA ALA A 283 8.68 -5.08 37.44
C ALA A 283 8.02 -5.96 38.52
N ALA A 284 8.70 -7.03 38.92
CA ALA A 284 8.25 -7.92 40.03
C ALA A 284 8.40 -7.28 41.40
N VAL A 285 9.15 -6.18 41.53
CA VAL A 285 9.34 -5.49 42.81
C VAL A 285 8.02 -4.79 43.21
N GLU A 286 7.49 -5.20 44.36
CA GLU A 286 6.31 -4.53 44.93
C GLU A 286 6.66 -3.09 45.32
N PRO A 287 5.79 -2.13 44.97
CA PRO A 287 6.00 -0.70 45.32
C PRO A 287 6.16 -0.50 46.82
N VAL A 288 7.16 0.24 47.22
CA VAL A 288 7.30 0.69 48.62
C VAL A 288 6.26 1.76 48.88
N THR A 289 5.36 1.52 49.80
CA THR A 289 4.26 2.45 50.10
C THR A 289 4.38 3.01 51.53
N ILE A 290 4.02 4.27 51.65
CA ILE A 290 3.89 4.99 52.93
C ILE A 290 2.42 5.40 53.13
N THR A 291 1.92 5.25 54.34
CA THR A 291 0.56 5.70 54.76
C THR A 291 0.65 6.64 55.93
N TYR A 292 -0.07 7.75 55.85
CA TYR A 292 -0.24 8.66 56.97
C TYR A 292 -1.59 8.36 57.67
N SER A 293 -1.61 8.26 58.98
CA SER A 293 -2.84 8.09 59.77
C SER A 293 -3.40 9.46 60.16
N ALA A 294 -4.72 9.52 60.43
CA ALA A 294 -5.34 10.76 60.92
C ALA A 294 -4.60 11.31 62.15
N GLY A 295 -4.10 12.54 62.07
CA GLY A 295 -3.32 13.20 63.12
C GLY A 295 -1.82 13.19 62.91
N ASP A 296 -1.31 12.41 61.94
CA ASP A 296 0.12 12.40 61.60
C ASP A 296 0.51 13.72 60.92
N THR A 297 1.69 14.25 61.25
CA THR A 297 2.27 15.39 60.58
C THR A 297 2.89 14.92 59.24
N ILE A 298 2.43 15.49 58.13
CA ILE A 298 2.90 15.18 56.79
C ILE A 298 4.19 15.93 56.52
N VAL A 299 4.19 17.24 56.80
CA VAL A 299 5.38 18.12 56.69
C VAL A 299 5.21 19.30 57.64
N GLU A 300 6.30 19.75 58.32
CA GLU A 300 6.29 20.89 59.18
C GLU A 300 6.57 22.18 58.40
N VAL A 301 6.09 23.30 58.95
CA VAL A 301 6.36 24.62 58.34
C VAL A 301 7.87 24.90 58.23
N GLY A 302 8.32 25.21 57.00
CA GLY A 302 9.71 25.49 56.67
C GLY A 302 10.52 24.26 56.23
N ASP A 303 9.99 23.02 56.41
CA ASP A 303 10.63 21.83 55.86
C ASP A 303 10.38 21.66 54.35
N ALA A 304 11.34 21.08 53.65
CA ALA A 304 11.17 20.82 52.26
C ALA A 304 10.09 19.76 51.99
N ILE A 305 9.15 20.08 51.14
CA ILE A 305 8.05 19.19 50.76
C ILE A 305 8.62 18.05 49.92
N THR A 306 8.54 16.82 50.44
CA THR A 306 8.91 15.62 49.68
C THR A 306 7.81 15.26 48.69
N SER A 307 8.14 14.43 47.66
CA SER A 307 7.16 13.95 46.70
C SER A 307 6.00 13.18 47.38
N ILE A 308 6.31 12.42 48.42
CA ILE A 308 5.32 11.67 49.21
C ILE A 308 4.41 12.59 50.01
N ALA A 309 5.03 13.59 50.70
CA ALA A 309 4.28 14.60 51.43
C ALA A 309 3.31 15.40 50.52
N PHE A 310 3.78 15.76 49.34
CA PHE A 310 2.98 16.46 48.34
C PHE A 310 1.77 15.62 47.87
N GLN A 311 2.00 14.32 47.57
CA GLN A 311 0.91 13.40 47.22
C GLN A 311 -0.08 13.18 48.35
N ALA A 312 0.40 13.04 49.59
CA ALA A 312 -0.46 12.96 50.78
C ALA A 312 -1.33 14.20 50.96
N ILE A 313 -0.77 15.38 50.79
CA ILE A 313 -1.48 16.66 50.86
C ILE A 313 -2.58 16.74 49.78
N GLN A 314 -2.27 16.29 48.55
CA GLN A 314 -3.24 16.23 47.45
C GLN A 314 -4.35 15.23 47.71
N GLN A 315 -4.02 14.02 48.13
CA GLN A 315 -4.97 12.92 48.37
C GLN A 315 -5.95 13.25 49.49
N LEU A 316 -5.47 14.01 50.47
CA LEU A 316 -6.28 14.46 51.59
C LEU A 316 -7.09 15.72 51.28
N GLY A 317 -6.88 16.31 50.09
CA GLY A 317 -7.51 17.56 49.68
C GLY A 317 -7.11 18.77 50.51
N LEU A 318 -5.96 18.71 51.19
CA LEU A 318 -5.38 19.82 51.96
C LEU A 318 -4.80 20.90 51.06
N TYR A 319 -4.54 20.56 49.82
CA TYR A 319 -4.10 21.45 48.75
C TYR A 319 -4.64 20.97 47.41
N GLN A 320 -5.23 21.89 46.65
CA GLN A 320 -5.54 21.62 45.24
C GLN A 320 -4.47 22.29 44.37
N PRO A 321 -3.62 21.53 43.71
CA PRO A 321 -2.68 22.13 42.80
C PRO A 321 -3.41 22.86 41.69
N GLU A 322 -2.96 24.05 41.35
CA GLU A 322 -3.25 24.55 40.01
C GLU A 322 -2.72 23.54 39.00
N ALA A 323 -3.57 23.15 38.06
CA ALA A 323 -3.13 22.35 36.94
C ALA A 323 -1.89 23.04 36.34
N GLU A 324 -0.75 22.37 36.42
CA GLU A 324 0.52 22.82 35.81
C GLU A 324 0.20 23.44 34.47
N GLY A 325 0.68 24.66 34.27
CA GLY A 325 0.38 25.60 33.22
C GLY A 325 -0.17 24.98 31.95
N GLY A 326 -1.50 24.98 31.85
CA GLY A 326 -2.20 24.51 30.65
C GLY A 326 -1.53 25.19 29.46
N THR A 327 -1.22 24.41 28.44
CA THR A 327 -0.59 24.95 27.22
C THR A 327 -1.25 26.27 26.88
N PRO A 328 -0.49 27.38 26.79
CA PRO A 328 -1.09 28.71 26.64
C PRO A 328 -2.01 28.68 25.41
N ARG A 329 -3.24 29.18 25.55
CA ARG A 329 -4.25 29.21 24.47
C ARG A 329 -3.67 29.72 23.15
N THR A 330 -2.72 30.63 23.22
CA THR A 330 -1.98 31.14 22.08
C THR A 330 -1.14 30.06 21.39
N ALA A 331 -0.52 29.14 22.14
CA ALA A 331 0.26 28.04 21.58
C ALA A 331 -0.63 27.01 20.90
N ILE A 332 -1.79 26.67 21.50
CA ILE A 332 -2.82 25.78 20.91
C ILE A 332 -3.34 26.39 19.61
N ALA A 333 -3.70 27.67 19.64
CA ALA A 333 -4.18 28.38 18.45
C ALA A 333 -3.09 28.43 17.36
N LEU A 334 -1.83 28.65 17.72
CA LEU A 334 -0.70 28.66 16.78
C LEU A 334 -0.47 27.29 16.14
N LEU A 335 -0.56 26.21 16.93
CA LEU A 335 -0.46 24.85 16.41
C LEU A 335 -1.58 24.56 15.39
N GLY A 336 -2.80 24.99 15.67
CA GLY A 336 -3.93 24.90 14.76
C GLY A 336 -3.68 25.67 13.46
N VAL A 337 -3.16 26.88 13.55
CA VAL A 337 -2.78 27.70 12.37
C VAL A 337 -1.70 26.99 11.55
N ILE A 338 -0.67 26.46 12.17
CA ILE A 338 0.40 25.70 11.50
C ILE A 338 -0.20 24.49 10.77
N ALA A 339 -1.09 23.72 11.40
CA ALA A 339 -1.71 22.56 10.78
C ALA A 339 -2.55 22.94 9.54
N VAL A 340 -3.31 24.04 9.59
CA VAL A 340 -4.05 24.57 8.44
C VAL A 340 -3.09 25.02 7.33
N LEU A 341 -2.02 25.73 7.65
CA LEU A 341 -1.04 26.18 6.66
C LEU A 341 -0.30 25.02 5.99
N LEU A 342 0.04 23.98 6.75
CA LEU A 342 0.63 22.75 6.20
C LEU A 342 -0.35 22.04 5.26
N ALA A 343 -1.61 21.87 5.67
CA ALA A 343 -2.62 21.29 4.81
C ALA A 343 -2.82 22.14 3.53
N ALA A 344 -2.90 23.45 3.65
CA ALA A 344 -3.01 24.36 2.52
C ALA A 344 -1.81 24.27 1.57
N PHE A 345 -0.58 24.19 2.10
CA PHE A 345 0.64 23.99 1.31
C PHE A 345 0.63 22.66 0.56
N PHE A 346 0.27 21.56 1.22
CA PHE A 346 0.19 20.25 0.58
C PHE A 346 -0.92 20.20 -0.48
N LEU A 347 -2.10 20.75 -0.20
CA LEU A 347 -3.19 20.83 -1.17
C LEU A 347 -2.80 21.65 -2.39
N TRP A 348 -2.16 22.79 -2.20
CA TRP A 348 -1.63 23.60 -3.31
C TRP A 348 -0.63 22.81 -4.18
N ARG A 349 0.18 21.96 -3.57
CA ARG A 349 1.23 21.19 -4.28
C ARG A 349 0.71 19.91 -4.93
N ILE A 350 -0.21 19.20 -4.27
CA ILE A 350 -0.66 17.85 -4.64
C ILE A 350 -1.98 17.89 -5.41
N ALA A 351 -2.86 18.83 -5.07
CA ALA A 351 -4.21 18.94 -5.62
C ALA A 351 -4.51 20.36 -6.14
N PRO A 352 -3.74 20.88 -7.11
CA PRO A 352 -3.89 22.26 -7.58
C PRO A 352 -5.26 22.57 -8.20
N ALA A 353 -5.96 21.56 -8.71
CA ALA A 353 -7.31 21.72 -9.27
C ALA A 353 -8.32 22.16 -8.21
N GLN A 354 -8.24 21.60 -6.99
CA GLN A 354 -9.09 21.99 -5.86
C GLN A 354 -8.75 23.39 -5.38
N TRP A 355 -7.44 23.76 -5.40
CA TRP A 355 -6.97 25.06 -4.96
C TRP A 355 -7.45 26.23 -5.82
N THR A 356 -7.63 26.01 -7.13
CA THR A 356 -7.99 27.08 -8.08
C THR A 356 -9.47 27.43 -8.08
N GLN A 357 -10.34 26.55 -7.58
CA GLN A 357 -11.79 26.73 -7.59
C GLN A 357 -12.32 27.20 -6.22
N PRO A 358 -12.95 28.42 -6.12
CA PRO A 358 -13.43 28.93 -4.84
C PRO A 358 -14.46 28.02 -4.13
N ARG A 359 -15.32 27.32 -4.88
CA ARG A 359 -16.29 26.37 -4.34
C ARG A 359 -15.62 25.18 -3.65
N HIS A 360 -14.54 24.63 -4.23
CA HIS A 360 -13.77 23.55 -3.63
C HIS A 360 -13.02 24.02 -2.38
N MET A 361 -12.45 25.24 -2.43
CA MET A 361 -11.82 25.85 -1.27
C MET A 361 -12.80 26.07 -0.12
N ALA A 362 -14.05 26.49 -0.41
CA ALA A 362 -15.08 26.66 0.60
C ALA A 362 -15.42 25.32 1.29
N VAL A 363 -15.58 24.24 0.55
CA VAL A 363 -15.86 22.90 1.10
C VAL A 363 -14.68 22.38 1.90
N LEU A 364 -13.44 22.52 1.41
CA LEU A 364 -12.23 22.15 2.16
C LEU A 364 -12.13 22.93 3.48
N SER A 365 -12.48 24.22 3.46
CA SER A 365 -12.54 25.05 4.67
C SER A 365 -13.58 24.57 5.67
N ILE A 366 -14.75 24.18 5.20
CA ILE A 366 -15.79 23.59 6.04
C ILE A 366 -15.28 22.27 6.65
N LEU A 367 -14.61 21.40 5.88
CA LEU A 367 -14.05 20.16 6.41
C LEU A 367 -12.96 20.42 7.45
N LEU A 368 -12.13 21.44 7.30
CA LEU A 368 -11.12 21.85 8.28
C LEU A 368 -11.78 22.36 9.57
N VAL A 369 -12.80 23.21 9.45
CA VAL A 369 -13.56 23.69 10.61
C VAL A 369 -14.29 22.54 11.31
N MET A 370 -14.91 21.63 10.55
CA MET A 370 -15.51 20.40 11.11
C MET A 370 -14.46 19.55 11.83
N SER A 371 -13.25 19.39 11.27
CA SER A 371 -12.16 18.67 11.92
C SER A 371 -11.79 19.30 13.27
N ALA A 372 -11.69 20.64 13.32
CA ALA A 372 -11.40 21.35 14.56
C ALA A 372 -12.55 21.22 15.60
N LEU A 373 -13.81 21.24 15.18
CA LEU A 373 -14.95 21.01 16.06
C LEU A 373 -14.97 19.57 16.57
N MET A 374 -14.79 18.59 15.69
CA MET A 374 -14.79 17.17 16.04
C MET A 374 -13.63 16.81 16.97
N SER A 375 -12.46 17.43 16.81
CA SER A 375 -11.29 17.19 17.66
C SER A 375 -11.53 17.55 19.14
N ARG A 376 -12.54 18.36 19.44
CA ARG A 376 -12.94 18.71 20.82
C ARG A 376 -13.79 17.63 21.48
N LEU A 377 -14.34 16.69 20.70
CA LEU A 377 -15.28 15.71 21.21
C LEU A 377 -14.69 14.83 22.33
N PRO A 378 -13.47 14.29 22.22
CA PRO A 378 -12.89 13.49 23.30
C PRO A 378 -12.80 14.28 24.63
N GLU A 379 -12.38 15.55 24.58
CA GLU A 379 -12.31 16.42 25.77
C GLU A 379 -13.70 16.60 26.44
N LEU A 380 -14.78 16.65 25.65
CA LEU A 380 -16.12 16.88 26.14
C LEU A 380 -16.78 15.63 26.73
N ILE A 381 -16.50 14.43 26.19
CA ILE A 381 -17.26 13.21 26.53
C ILE A 381 -16.43 12.16 27.28
N ALA A 382 -15.10 12.24 27.28
CA ALA A 382 -14.22 11.26 27.90
C ALA A 382 -13.77 11.67 29.33
N THR A 383 -14.52 12.52 30.01
CA THR A 383 -14.18 13.03 31.35
C THR A 383 -14.08 11.92 32.40
N ASP A 384 -15.02 10.97 32.38
CA ASP A 384 -15.11 9.90 33.38
C ASP A 384 -14.76 8.51 32.78
N ASN A 385 -14.75 8.41 31.47
CA ASN A 385 -14.45 7.18 30.74
C ASN A 385 -13.64 7.48 29.48
N ARG A 386 -12.33 7.25 29.57
CA ARG A 386 -11.38 7.48 28.49
C ARG A 386 -11.80 6.81 27.17
N SER A 387 -12.34 5.59 27.22
CA SER A 387 -12.72 4.85 26.01
C SER A 387 -13.78 5.56 25.16
N LEU A 388 -14.62 6.42 25.74
CA LEU A 388 -15.61 7.22 25.01
C LEU A 388 -14.98 8.19 24.00
N GLY A 389 -13.75 8.63 24.23
CA GLY A 389 -13.04 9.51 23.31
C GLY A 389 -12.86 8.91 21.92
N TYR A 390 -12.86 7.57 21.77
CA TYR A 390 -12.81 6.87 20.48
C TYR A 390 -14.10 6.97 19.66
N LEU A 391 -15.19 7.56 20.21
CA LEU A 391 -16.34 8.01 19.40
C LEU A 391 -15.99 9.15 18.42
N LEU A 392 -14.76 9.70 18.51
CA LEU A 392 -14.26 10.74 17.61
C LEU A 392 -14.55 10.41 16.14
N PRO A 393 -15.38 11.19 15.43
CA PRO A 393 -15.86 10.87 14.09
C PRO A 393 -14.87 11.23 12.99
N ALA A 394 -13.56 10.99 13.21
CA ALA A 394 -12.48 11.30 12.26
C ALA A 394 -12.67 10.62 10.90
N VAL A 395 -13.29 9.43 10.89
CA VAL A 395 -13.67 8.69 9.68
C VAL A 395 -14.55 9.53 8.75
N ALA A 396 -15.42 10.41 9.28
CA ALA A 396 -16.29 11.27 8.46
C ALA A 396 -15.49 12.23 7.57
N ILE A 397 -14.44 12.83 8.11
CA ILE A 397 -13.58 13.75 7.35
C ILE A 397 -12.90 13.00 6.19
N GLY A 398 -12.39 11.78 6.45
CA GLY A 398 -11.80 10.92 5.43
C GLY A 398 -12.78 10.52 4.33
N PHE A 399 -13.99 10.11 4.68
CA PHE A 399 -15.05 9.78 3.73
C PHE A 399 -15.45 10.99 2.87
N LEU A 400 -15.75 12.12 3.51
CA LEU A 400 -16.16 13.33 2.79
C LEU A 400 -15.06 13.82 1.84
N ALA A 401 -13.82 13.88 2.33
CA ALA A 401 -12.71 14.32 1.49
C ALA A 401 -12.45 13.38 0.29
N ALA A 402 -12.48 12.05 0.53
CA ALA A 402 -12.22 11.07 -0.52
C ALA A 402 -13.33 11.00 -1.58
N ILE A 403 -14.60 11.24 -1.19
CA ILE A 403 -15.75 11.20 -2.11
C ILE A 403 -15.92 12.52 -2.86
N LEU A 404 -15.82 13.66 -2.13
CA LEU A 404 -16.07 14.99 -2.73
C LEU A 404 -14.91 15.47 -3.61
N PHE A 405 -13.70 14.97 -3.36
CA PHE A 405 -12.51 15.38 -4.09
C PHE A 405 -11.74 14.17 -4.63
N ASP A 406 -10.79 13.69 -3.83
CA ASP A 406 -9.94 12.55 -4.19
C ASP A 406 -9.30 11.92 -2.94
N PRO A 407 -8.77 10.67 -3.04
CA PRO A 407 -8.09 10.00 -1.95
C PRO A 407 -6.89 10.76 -1.37
N ARG A 408 -6.17 11.56 -2.17
CA ARG A 408 -5.00 12.33 -1.75
C ARG A 408 -5.40 13.46 -0.81
N THR A 409 -6.52 14.11 -1.09
CA THR A 409 -7.09 15.15 -0.24
C THR A 409 -7.45 14.62 1.14
N ALA A 410 -8.01 13.41 1.25
CA ALA A 410 -8.31 12.77 2.52
C ALA A 410 -7.04 12.49 3.34
N VAL A 411 -5.97 12.01 2.70
CA VAL A 411 -4.67 11.79 3.37
C VAL A 411 -4.08 13.11 3.89
N VAL A 412 -4.18 14.20 3.11
CA VAL A 412 -3.69 15.51 3.56
C VAL A 412 -4.49 16.03 4.75
N LEU A 413 -5.80 15.83 4.78
CA LEU A 413 -6.66 16.28 5.91
C LEU A 413 -6.46 15.46 7.20
N ALA A 414 -5.80 14.30 7.14
CA ALA A 414 -5.41 13.56 8.34
C ALA A 414 -4.40 14.34 9.20
N ILE A 415 -3.54 15.17 8.59
CA ILE A 415 -2.55 15.99 9.29
C ILE A 415 -3.24 17.03 10.21
N PRO A 416 -4.12 17.91 9.71
CA PRO A 416 -4.83 18.83 10.59
C PRO A 416 -5.75 18.11 11.56
N MET A 417 -6.40 17.02 11.20
CA MET A 417 -7.24 16.25 12.11
C MET A 417 -6.45 15.74 13.33
N ALA A 418 -5.27 15.14 13.11
CA ALA A 418 -4.37 14.72 14.18
C ALA A 418 -3.84 15.94 14.97
N GLY A 419 -3.40 17.00 14.28
CA GLY A 419 -2.87 18.20 14.92
C GLY A 419 -3.91 18.94 15.79
N PHE A 420 -5.16 19.01 15.34
CA PHE A 420 -6.24 19.60 16.12
C PHE A 420 -6.60 18.73 17.33
N THR A 421 -6.60 17.40 17.18
CA THR A 421 -6.84 16.47 18.29
C THR A 421 -5.72 16.58 19.31
N ALA A 422 -4.46 16.64 18.88
CA ALA A 422 -3.32 16.90 19.78
C ALA A 422 -3.47 18.21 20.54
N ALA A 423 -3.84 19.28 19.83
CA ALA A 423 -4.02 20.60 20.42
C ALA A 423 -5.20 20.65 21.42
N SER A 424 -6.27 19.92 21.15
CA SER A 424 -7.49 19.92 21.99
C SER A 424 -7.35 19.04 23.21
N THR A 425 -6.76 17.83 23.05
CA THR A 425 -6.76 16.81 24.11
C THR A 425 -5.45 16.71 24.86
N GLY A 426 -4.33 17.08 24.23
CA GLY A 426 -2.99 16.81 24.73
C GLY A 426 -2.63 15.32 24.75
N ASP A 427 -3.51 14.45 24.23
CA ASP A 427 -3.42 13.00 24.32
C ASP A 427 -2.87 12.40 23.01
N LEU A 428 -1.79 11.63 23.14
CA LEU A 428 -1.13 11.01 21.98
C LEU A 428 -1.98 9.88 21.39
N ALA A 429 -2.70 9.11 22.21
CA ALA A 429 -3.54 8.02 21.75
C ALA A 429 -4.65 8.54 20.83
N TYR A 430 -5.41 9.53 21.27
CA TYR A 430 -6.45 10.14 20.43
C TYR A 430 -5.86 10.83 19.19
N THR A 431 -4.67 11.43 19.30
CA THR A 431 -3.98 12.08 18.20
C THR A 431 -3.64 11.10 17.08
N VAL A 432 -3.00 9.98 17.42
CA VAL A 432 -2.62 8.93 16.46
C VAL A 432 -3.87 8.27 15.89
N TYR A 433 -4.84 7.96 16.72
CA TYR A 433 -6.14 7.43 16.28
C TYR A 433 -6.83 8.35 15.28
N ALA A 434 -6.95 9.63 15.56
CA ALA A 434 -7.59 10.61 14.68
C ALA A 434 -6.94 10.65 13.28
N GLY A 435 -5.61 10.68 13.24
CA GLY A 435 -4.86 10.67 11.99
C GLY A 435 -5.11 9.40 11.16
N ILE A 436 -4.96 8.22 11.77
CA ILE A 436 -5.15 6.93 11.09
C ILE A 436 -6.61 6.75 10.67
N ALA A 437 -7.58 7.03 11.58
CA ALA A 437 -9.00 6.88 11.30
C ALA A 437 -9.48 7.76 10.14
N THR A 438 -8.88 8.94 9.94
CA THR A 438 -9.16 9.79 8.78
C THR A 438 -8.68 9.17 7.46
N VAL A 439 -7.60 8.40 7.47
CA VAL A 439 -7.05 7.77 6.25
C VAL A 439 -7.75 6.44 5.92
N VAL A 440 -8.24 5.70 6.89
CA VAL A 440 -8.84 4.36 6.70
C VAL A 440 -9.89 4.30 5.58
N PRO A 441 -10.85 5.26 5.46
CA PRO A 441 -11.85 5.25 4.39
C PRO A 441 -11.26 5.23 2.98
N VAL A 442 -10.08 5.81 2.78
CA VAL A 442 -9.42 5.90 1.46
C VAL A 442 -9.23 4.53 0.83
N ALA A 443 -8.88 3.53 1.64
CA ALA A 443 -8.66 2.16 1.16
C ALA A 443 -9.92 1.53 0.54
N PHE A 444 -11.11 1.93 1.00
CA PHE A 444 -12.38 1.34 0.62
C PHE A 444 -13.20 2.19 -0.35
N VAL A 445 -12.94 3.51 -0.41
CA VAL A 445 -13.73 4.47 -1.21
C VAL A 445 -13.11 4.77 -2.56
N SER A 446 -11.79 4.60 -2.73
CA SER A 446 -11.05 5.01 -3.93
C SER A 446 -11.53 4.38 -5.26
N ARG A 447 -12.36 3.33 -5.24
CA ARG A 447 -12.88 2.63 -6.42
C ARG A 447 -14.38 2.36 -6.33
N VAL A 448 -15.12 3.15 -5.56
CA VAL A 448 -16.57 2.96 -5.41
C VAL A 448 -17.29 3.35 -6.69
N SER A 449 -18.03 2.40 -7.27
CA SER A 449 -18.85 2.56 -8.46
C SER A 449 -20.33 2.23 -8.24
N SER A 450 -20.74 2.03 -6.99
CA SER A 450 -22.14 1.77 -6.64
C SER A 450 -22.46 2.15 -5.19
N ARG A 451 -23.73 2.51 -4.93
CA ARG A 451 -24.23 2.80 -3.57
C ARG A 451 -24.09 1.61 -2.61
N ARG A 452 -24.11 0.36 -3.13
CA ARG A 452 -23.88 -0.84 -2.31
C ARG A 452 -22.43 -0.88 -1.81
N GLN A 453 -21.47 -0.64 -2.70
CA GLN A 453 -20.04 -0.62 -2.33
C GLN A 453 -19.75 0.44 -1.28
N LEU A 454 -20.42 1.59 -1.36
CA LEU A 454 -20.26 2.66 -0.38
C LEU A 454 -20.72 2.25 1.03
N ARG A 455 -21.89 1.57 1.14
CA ARG A 455 -22.33 1.02 2.43
C ARG A 455 -21.36 -0.02 2.99
N VAL A 456 -20.81 -0.86 2.11
CA VAL A 456 -19.78 -1.83 2.49
C VAL A 456 -18.49 -1.12 2.94
N ALA A 457 -18.09 -0.04 2.26
CA ALA A 457 -16.93 0.76 2.65
C ALA A 457 -17.08 1.37 4.06
N VAL A 458 -18.28 1.85 4.41
CA VAL A 458 -18.58 2.33 5.78
C VAL A 458 -18.36 1.22 6.80
N LEU A 459 -18.94 0.04 6.55
CA LEU A 459 -18.81 -1.11 7.47
C LEU A 459 -17.35 -1.57 7.59
N LEU A 460 -16.64 -1.71 6.47
CA LEU A 460 -15.23 -2.11 6.47
C LEU A 460 -14.34 -1.08 7.19
N SER A 461 -14.61 0.22 7.02
CA SER A 461 -13.90 1.26 7.75
C SER A 461 -14.13 1.14 9.26
N ALA A 462 -15.39 0.93 9.71
CA ALA A 462 -15.69 0.73 11.11
C ALA A 462 -15.00 -0.52 11.70
N ILE A 463 -14.99 -1.64 10.96
CA ILE A 463 -14.26 -2.85 11.36
C ILE A 463 -12.74 -2.60 11.44
N THR A 464 -12.19 -1.79 10.53
CA THR A 464 -10.74 -1.54 10.47
C THR A 464 -10.26 -0.59 11.56
N VAL A 465 -11.05 0.42 11.95
CA VAL A 465 -10.63 1.38 12.99
C VAL A 465 -10.70 0.81 14.40
N ALA A 466 -11.51 -0.22 14.64
CA ALA A 466 -11.61 -0.86 15.96
C ALA A 466 -10.26 -1.45 16.43
N PRO A 467 -9.54 -2.30 15.66
CA PRO A 467 -8.21 -2.77 16.05
C PRO A 467 -7.17 -1.63 16.11
N VAL A 468 -7.34 -0.55 15.32
CA VAL A 468 -6.47 0.63 15.44
C VAL A 468 -6.63 1.26 16.81
N ALA A 469 -7.87 1.44 17.30
CA ALA A 469 -8.11 1.97 18.63
C ALA A 469 -7.51 1.08 19.73
N VAL A 470 -7.65 -0.24 19.63
CA VAL A 470 -7.01 -1.19 20.55
C VAL A 470 -5.48 -1.02 20.57
N THR A 471 -4.87 -0.98 19.40
CA THR A 471 -3.41 -0.88 19.29
C THR A 471 -2.89 0.43 19.85
N VAL A 472 -3.58 1.53 19.53
CA VAL A 472 -3.19 2.87 19.99
C VAL A 472 -3.39 3.02 21.49
N GLU A 473 -4.51 2.50 22.04
CA GLU A 473 -4.77 2.51 23.47
C GLU A 473 -3.76 1.64 24.24
N TRP A 474 -3.40 0.49 23.68
CA TRP A 474 -2.40 -0.39 24.29
C TRP A 474 -1.01 0.23 24.34
N VAL A 475 -0.62 1.02 23.32
CA VAL A 475 0.73 1.62 23.23
C VAL A 475 0.82 2.95 23.97
N PHE A 476 -0.22 3.77 23.95
CA PHE A 476 -0.17 5.16 24.39
C PHE A 476 -1.22 5.52 25.45
N GLY A 477 -2.10 4.58 25.81
CA GLY A 477 -3.21 4.82 26.73
C GLY A 477 -3.20 3.86 27.91
N ASP A 478 -4.12 4.06 28.83
CA ASP A 478 -4.34 3.28 30.05
C ASP A 478 -5.81 2.83 30.21
N GLY A 479 -6.62 2.99 29.16
CA GLY A 479 -8.05 2.68 29.17
C GLY A 479 -8.39 1.23 28.83
N ASP A 480 -9.70 0.93 28.87
CA ASP A 480 -10.22 -0.40 28.51
C ASP A 480 -10.13 -0.64 27.00
N LEU A 481 -9.28 -1.60 26.59
CA LEU A 481 -9.03 -1.95 25.20
C LEU A 481 -10.30 -2.39 24.45
N LEU A 482 -11.17 -3.18 25.11
CA LEU A 482 -12.40 -3.67 24.50
C LEU A 482 -13.40 -2.55 24.27
N MET A 483 -13.59 -1.69 25.28
CA MET A 483 -14.50 -0.54 25.17
C MET A 483 -13.99 0.47 24.15
N SER A 484 -12.68 0.70 24.06
CA SER A 484 -12.08 1.55 23.03
C SER A 484 -12.36 1.03 21.63
N ALA A 485 -12.25 -0.30 21.39
CA ALA A 485 -12.67 -0.93 20.13
C ALA A 485 -14.15 -0.75 19.81
N VAL A 486 -15.02 -0.95 20.80
CA VAL A 486 -16.47 -0.81 20.65
C VAL A 486 -16.84 0.62 20.27
N TRP A 487 -16.32 1.61 21.00
CA TRP A 487 -16.64 3.00 20.74
C TRP A 487 -16.03 3.52 19.43
N ALA A 488 -14.84 3.06 19.05
CA ALA A 488 -14.26 3.34 17.75
C ALA A 488 -15.12 2.77 16.60
N PHE A 489 -15.58 1.53 16.72
CA PHE A 489 -16.48 0.91 15.76
C PHE A 489 -17.80 1.66 15.62
N VAL A 490 -18.46 1.98 16.75
CA VAL A 490 -19.75 2.69 16.78
C VAL A 490 -19.57 4.11 16.21
N GLY A 491 -18.54 4.83 16.65
CA GLY A 491 -18.24 6.17 16.15
C GLY A 491 -17.99 6.21 14.65
N ALA A 492 -17.19 5.27 14.13
CA ALA A 492 -16.92 5.17 12.71
C ALA A 492 -18.17 4.80 11.89
N LEU A 493 -19.02 3.92 12.41
CA LEU A 493 -20.28 3.54 11.75
C LEU A 493 -21.22 4.74 11.64
N ILE A 494 -21.43 5.46 12.74
CA ILE A 494 -22.26 6.67 12.78
C ILE A 494 -21.68 7.75 11.86
N ALA A 495 -20.38 8.00 11.96
CA ALA A 495 -19.67 8.98 11.14
C ALA A 495 -19.78 8.66 9.63
N GLY A 496 -19.61 7.40 9.26
CA GLY A 496 -19.78 6.95 7.89
C GLY A 496 -21.20 7.12 7.37
N LEU A 497 -22.23 6.76 8.16
CA LEU A 497 -23.63 6.92 7.79
C LEU A 497 -24.02 8.40 7.63
N ILE A 498 -23.57 9.26 8.52
CA ILE A 498 -23.79 10.71 8.42
C ILE A 498 -23.12 11.27 7.17
N SER A 499 -21.89 10.81 6.86
CA SER A 499 -21.15 11.24 5.68
C SER A 499 -21.89 10.95 4.39
N LEU A 500 -22.62 9.81 4.29
CA LEU A 500 -23.43 9.49 3.12
C LEU A 500 -24.54 10.51 2.84
N GLY A 501 -25.16 11.03 3.89
CA GLY A 501 -26.14 12.10 3.77
C GLY A 501 -25.51 13.46 3.44
N LEU A 502 -24.38 13.76 4.08
CA LEU A 502 -23.67 15.03 3.86
C LEU A 502 -23.07 15.15 2.46
N VAL A 503 -22.66 14.06 1.81
CA VAL A 503 -22.17 14.09 0.41
C VAL A 503 -23.20 14.73 -0.49
N SER A 504 -24.47 14.28 -0.47
CA SER A 504 -25.53 14.84 -1.32
C SER A 504 -25.83 16.31 -1.00
N PHE A 505 -25.68 16.71 0.25
CA PHE A 505 -25.79 18.13 0.63
C PHE A 505 -24.67 18.97 -0.01
N PHE A 506 -23.39 18.52 0.09
CA PHE A 506 -22.25 19.25 -0.48
C PHE A 506 -22.30 19.28 -2.00
N GLU A 507 -22.70 18.19 -2.66
CA GLU A 507 -22.94 18.15 -4.10
C GLU A 507 -23.92 19.23 -4.55
N THR A 508 -25.06 19.30 -3.87
CA THR A 508 -26.13 20.23 -4.25
C THR A 508 -25.79 21.68 -3.89
N ALA A 509 -25.22 21.93 -2.72
CA ALA A 509 -24.95 23.27 -2.20
C ALA A 509 -23.77 23.95 -2.94
N PHE A 510 -22.74 23.18 -3.31
CA PHE A 510 -21.51 23.69 -3.90
C PHE A 510 -21.33 23.31 -5.38
N GLY A 511 -22.24 22.51 -5.95
CA GLY A 511 -22.17 22.07 -7.35
C GLY A 511 -20.91 21.23 -7.63
N ILE A 512 -20.52 20.36 -6.66
CA ILE A 512 -19.39 19.44 -6.81
C ILE A 512 -19.89 18.16 -7.46
N THR A 513 -19.19 17.70 -8.48
CA THR A 513 -19.51 16.45 -9.17
C THR A 513 -18.77 15.30 -8.49
N THR A 514 -19.48 14.34 -7.93
CA THR A 514 -18.89 13.12 -7.36
C THR A 514 -19.26 11.89 -8.19
N SER A 515 -18.55 10.79 -7.99
CA SER A 515 -18.90 9.52 -8.64
C SER A 515 -20.32 9.06 -8.30
N LEU A 516 -20.86 9.43 -7.13
CA LEU A 516 -22.24 9.13 -6.73
C LEU A 516 -23.26 9.96 -7.50
N GLY A 517 -23.02 11.28 -7.60
CA GLY A 517 -23.84 12.17 -8.38
C GLY A 517 -23.87 11.77 -9.87
N LEU A 518 -22.71 11.32 -10.40
CA LEU A 518 -22.65 10.81 -11.78
C LEU A 518 -23.47 9.53 -11.95
N LEU A 519 -23.49 8.63 -10.97
CA LEU A 519 -24.33 7.42 -11.02
C LEU A 519 -25.83 7.74 -11.01
N ASP A 520 -26.25 8.79 -10.30
CA ASP A 520 -27.63 9.26 -10.31
C ASP A 520 -28.01 9.86 -11.69
N LEU A 521 -27.08 10.54 -12.34
CA LEU A 521 -27.26 11.07 -13.70
C LEU A 521 -27.27 9.97 -14.77
N LEU A 522 -26.66 8.83 -14.49
CA LEU A 522 -26.70 7.64 -15.35
C LEU A 522 -27.92 6.73 -15.10
N ASP A 523 -28.88 7.20 -14.29
CA ASP A 523 -30.19 6.56 -14.20
C ASP A 523 -31.09 7.03 -15.39
N ARG A 524 -31.56 6.09 -16.19
CA ARG A 524 -32.45 6.38 -17.33
C ARG A 524 -33.75 7.07 -16.93
N ASN A 525 -34.17 6.99 -15.67
CA ASN A 525 -35.32 7.69 -15.14
C ASN A 525 -35.04 9.17 -14.83
N HIS A 526 -33.79 9.64 -15.00
CA HIS A 526 -33.49 11.07 -14.80
C HIS A 526 -34.35 11.93 -15.74
N PRO A 527 -35.01 12.99 -15.22
CA PRO A 527 -36.00 13.76 -16.01
C PRO A 527 -35.48 14.32 -17.35
N ALA A 528 -34.20 14.72 -17.41
CA ALA A 528 -33.62 15.22 -18.64
C ALA A 528 -33.36 14.09 -19.67
N LEU A 529 -33.01 12.86 -19.24
CA LEU A 529 -32.87 11.72 -20.15
C LEU A 529 -34.22 11.25 -20.65
N ARG A 530 -35.24 11.25 -19.84
CA ARG A 530 -36.62 10.96 -20.28
C ARG A 530 -37.12 11.98 -21.28
N LEU A 531 -36.77 13.28 -21.11
CA LEU A 531 -37.09 14.31 -22.10
C LEU A 531 -36.46 13.98 -23.45
N ILE A 532 -35.16 13.58 -23.48
CA ILE A 532 -34.49 13.19 -24.74
C ILE A 532 -35.18 11.93 -25.32
N GLU A 533 -35.46 10.91 -24.48
CA GLU A 533 -36.11 9.66 -24.94
C GLU A 533 -37.49 9.91 -25.55
N GLU A 534 -38.29 10.80 -24.96
CA GLU A 534 -39.66 11.10 -25.40
C GLU A 534 -39.71 12.00 -26.63
N GLN A 535 -38.84 13.01 -26.73
CA GLN A 535 -38.90 14.02 -27.78
C GLN A 535 -37.91 13.80 -28.94
N ALA A 536 -36.77 13.14 -28.67
CA ALA A 536 -35.71 12.90 -29.64
C ALA A 536 -35.15 11.48 -29.48
N PRO A 537 -35.94 10.42 -29.75
CA PRO A 537 -35.55 9.02 -29.49
C PRO A 537 -34.30 8.57 -30.26
N GLY A 538 -34.08 9.12 -31.48
CA GLY A 538 -32.86 8.89 -32.23
C GLY A 538 -31.62 9.43 -31.53
N THR A 539 -31.71 10.67 -31.03
CA THR A 539 -30.66 11.31 -30.23
C THR A 539 -30.42 10.54 -28.91
N PHE A 540 -31.48 10.04 -28.25
CA PHE A 540 -31.34 9.24 -27.08
C PHE A 540 -30.50 7.97 -27.32
N ASN A 541 -30.84 7.21 -28.40
CA ASN A 541 -30.11 6.00 -28.75
C ASN A 541 -28.64 6.30 -29.12
N HIS A 542 -28.40 7.36 -29.85
CA HIS A 542 -27.08 7.89 -30.19
C HIS A 542 -26.28 8.18 -28.88
N ALA A 543 -26.84 8.98 -28.00
CA ALA A 543 -26.19 9.39 -26.76
C ALA A 543 -25.84 8.18 -25.88
N MET A 544 -26.73 7.15 -25.83
CA MET A 544 -26.46 5.89 -25.10
C MET A 544 -25.22 5.16 -25.68
N LEU A 545 -25.12 5.10 -27.02
CA LEU A 545 -23.99 4.44 -27.68
C LEU A 545 -22.70 5.25 -27.51
N VAL A 546 -22.76 6.59 -27.75
CA VAL A 546 -21.61 7.47 -27.50
C VAL A 546 -21.12 7.35 -26.06
N GLY A 547 -22.03 7.30 -25.09
CA GLY A 547 -21.67 7.08 -23.67
C GLY A 547 -20.99 5.75 -23.41
N ALA A 548 -21.44 4.67 -24.06
CA ALA A 548 -20.78 3.37 -23.95
C ALA A 548 -19.35 3.40 -24.54
N LEU A 549 -19.18 4.06 -25.70
CA LEU A 549 -17.89 4.25 -26.34
C LEU A 549 -16.96 5.11 -25.48
N ALA A 550 -17.45 6.27 -25.03
CA ALA A 550 -16.68 7.20 -24.21
C ALA A 550 -16.25 6.61 -22.87
N GLY A 551 -17.15 5.91 -22.17
CA GLY A 551 -16.82 5.26 -20.91
C GLY A 551 -15.78 4.15 -21.05
N ARG A 552 -15.78 3.40 -22.16
CA ARG A 552 -14.76 2.38 -22.45
C ARG A 552 -13.41 3.04 -22.81
N ALA A 553 -13.44 4.06 -23.65
CA ALA A 553 -12.24 4.81 -24.05
C ALA A 553 -11.57 5.50 -22.85
N ALA A 554 -12.36 6.13 -21.96
CA ALA A 554 -11.87 6.73 -20.73
C ALA A 554 -11.18 5.71 -19.83
N ARG A 555 -11.77 4.54 -19.64
CA ARG A 555 -11.19 3.45 -18.85
C ARG A 555 -9.86 2.96 -19.40
N ALA A 556 -9.69 2.96 -20.73
CA ALA A 556 -8.45 2.52 -21.39
C ALA A 556 -7.25 3.45 -21.13
N ILE A 557 -7.49 4.69 -20.71
CA ILE A 557 -6.45 5.70 -20.45
C ILE A 557 -6.43 6.20 -19.00
N ASP A 558 -7.08 5.49 -18.08
CA ASP A 558 -7.22 5.85 -16.66
C ASP A 558 -7.86 7.24 -16.43
N ALA A 559 -8.72 7.70 -17.35
CA ALA A 559 -9.62 8.85 -17.17
C ALA A 559 -10.93 8.42 -16.49
N ASP A 560 -11.76 9.37 -16.05
CA ASP A 560 -13.02 9.06 -15.37
C ASP A 560 -14.09 8.51 -16.34
N PRO A 561 -14.40 7.19 -16.29
CA PRO A 561 -15.36 6.60 -17.21
C PRO A 561 -16.81 6.99 -16.90
N LEU A 562 -17.15 7.35 -15.65
CA LEU A 562 -18.49 7.77 -15.27
C LEU A 562 -18.75 9.18 -15.75
N LEU A 563 -17.77 10.07 -15.61
CA LEU A 563 -17.88 11.44 -16.13
C LEU A 563 -17.98 11.45 -17.66
N ALA A 564 -17.10 10.70 -18.35
CA ALA A 564 -17.16 10.61 -19.81
C ALA A 564 -18.51 10.06 -20.29
N GLN A 565 -19.04 9.02 -19.64
CA GLN A 565 -20.33 8.43 -19.97
C GLN A 565 -21.49 9.38 -19.69
N ALA A 566 -21.51 10.02 -18.51
CA ALA A 566 -22.55 10.97 -18.15
C ALA A 566 -22.53 12.20 -19.08
N ALA A 567 -21.36 12.79 -19.31
CA ALA A 567 -21.23 13.90 -20.25
C ALA A 567 -21.75 13.54 -21.66
N ALA A 568 -21.44 12.32 -22.13
CA ALA A 568 -21.92 11.82 -23.40
C ALA A 568 -23.44 11.57 -23.42
N TRP A 569 -24.08 11.18 -22.32
CA TRP A 569 -25.52 10.97 -22.30
C TRP A 569 -26.32 12.25 -22.44
N TYR A 570 -25.73 13.38 -22.02
CA TYR A 570 -26.38 14.68 -22.03
C TYR A 570 -25.85 15.65 -23.10
N HIS A 571 -24.78 15.30 -23.85
CA HIS A 571 -24.10 16.23 -24.77
C HIS A 571 -25.03 16.88 -25.77
N ASP A 572 -26.02 16.14 -26.21
CA ASP A 572 -27.00 16.50 -27.23
C ASP A 572 -28.39 16.86 -26.67
N LEU A 573 -28.51 17.16 -25.37
CA LEU A 573 -29.77 17.52 -24.71
C LEU A 573 -30.55 18.61 -25.43
N GLY A 574 -29.89 19.54 -26.09
CA GLY A 574 -30.54 20.66 -26.80
C GLY A 574 -31.26 20.28 -28.08
N LYS A 575 -31.00 19.12 -28.67
CA LYS A 575 -31.66 18.60 -29.86
C LYS A 575 -33.16 18.35 -29.65
N VAL A 576 -33.62 18.24 -28.40
CA VAL A 576 -35.05 18.08 -28.06
C VAL A 576 -35.89 19.30 -28.47
N THR A 577 -35.29 20.47 -28.70
CA THR A 577 -36.03 21.68 -29.08
C THR A 577 -36.47 21.66 -30.55
N LEU A 578 -35.66 21.08 -31.43
CA LEU A 578 -35.91 20.99 -32.87
C LEU A 578 -35.45 19.61 -33.40
N PRO A 579 -35.99 18.49 -32.89
CA PRO A 579 -35.45 17.15 -33.17
C PRO A 579 -35.51 16.76 -34.66
N GLN A 580 -36.45 17.29 -35.44
CA GLN A 580 -36.62 17.01 -36.86
C GLN A 580 -35.46 17.50 -37.75
N TYR A 581 -34.63 18.43 -37.25
CA TYR A 581 -33.45 18.91 -37.98
C TYR A 581 -32.22 17.98 -37.80
N PHE A 582 -32.29 16.99 -36.96
CA PHE A 582 -31.17 16.06 -36.72
C PHE A 582 -31.47 14.70 -37.36
N VAL A 583 -30.57 14.24 -38.22
CA VAL A 583 -30.77 13.08 -39.10
C VAL A 583 -31.13 11.79 -38.35
N GLU A 584 -30.67 11.63 -37.13
CA GLU A 584 -30.98 10.49 -36.29
C GLU A 584 -32.46 10.44 -35.85
N ASN A 585 -33.18 11.54 -35.89
CA ASN A 585 -34.61 11.64 -35.55
C ASN A 585 -35.53 11.73 -36.79
N GLN A 586 -34.97 11.73 -38.02
CA GLN A 586 -35.74 11.79 -39.27
C GLN A 586 -36.14 10.37 -39.68
N PHE A 587 -37.37 9.97 -39.38
CA PHE A 587 -37.93 8.68 -39.75
C PHE A 587 -38.88 8.83 -40.95
N GLY A 588 -38.37 8.65 -42.18
CA GLY A 588 -39.19 8.61 -43.38
C GLY A 588 -39.79 9.95 -43.83
N VAL A 589 -39.24 11.08 -43.36
CA VAL A 589 -39.58 12.43 -43.79
C VAL A 589 -38.43 13.05 -44.60
N SER A 590 -38.72 14.04 -45.47
CA SER A 590 -37.70 14.83 -46.17
C SER A 590 -36.84 15.58 -45.14
N ASN A 591 -35.55 15.74 -45.45
CA ASN A 591 -34.64 16.47 -44.59
C ASN A 591 -34.97 17.99 -44.63
N PRO A 592 -35.36 18.60 -43.49
CA PRO A 592 -35.72 20.04 -43.50
C PRO A 592 -34.56 20.97 -43.94
N HIS A 593 -33.33 20.50 -43.91
CA HIS A 593 -32.15 21.27 -44.35
C HIS A 593 -32.06 21.39 -45.86
N ASP A 594 -32.77 20.52 -46.63
CA ASP A 594 -32.74 20.55 -48.08
C ASP A 594 -33.43 21.82 -48.65
N ASP A 595 -34.33 22.44 -47.87
CA ASP A 595 -35.07 23.65 -48.21
C ASP A 595 -34.45 24.93 -47.62
N LEU A 596 -33.32 24.85 -46.92
CA LEU A 596 -32.70 25.97 -46.21
C LEU A 596 -31.34 26.37 -46.82
N PRO A 597 -30.96 27.65 -46.76
CA PRO A 597 -29.59 28.07 -47.03
C PRO A 597 -28.60 27.36 -46.08
N PRO A 598 -27.39 27.03 -46.56
CA PRO A 598 -26.38 26.35 -45.72
C PRO A 598 -26.04 27.10 -44.43
N GLU A 599 -26.01 28.43 -44.45
CA GLU A 599 -25.75 29.32 -43.32
C GLU A 599 -26.83 29.18 -42.24
N GLU A 600 -28.11 29.15 -42.65
CA GLU A 600 -29.24 28.99 -41.72
C GLU A 600 -29.27 27.60 -41.12
N SER A 601 -28.97 26.59 -41.94
CA SER A 601 -28.79 25.22 -41.50
C SER A 601 -27.68 25.09 -40.44
N ALA A 602 -26.54 25.74 -40.66
CA ALA A 602 -25.43 25.76 -39.71
C ALA A 602 -25.82 26.46 -38.39
N GLU A 603 -26.65 27.50 -38.43
CA GLU A 603 -27.12 28.19 -37.24
C GLU A 603 -28.09 27.34 -36.42
N ILE A 604 -29.02 26.63 -37.07
CA ILE A 604 -29.92 25.67 -36.43
C ILE A 604 -29.12 24.54 -35.72
N ILE A 605 -28.11 24.00 -36.41
CA ILE A 605 -27.26 22.98 -35.80
C ILE A 605 -26.50 23.55 -34.61
N ARG A 606 -25.90 24.75 -34.68
CA ARG A 606 -25.23 25.39 -33.55
C ARG A 606 -26.14 25.63 -32.35
N ALA A 607 -27.42 25.94 -32.61
CA ALA A 607 -28.39 26.30 -31.58
C ALA A 607 -28.59 25.18 -30.52
N HIS A 608 -28.40 23.88 -30.90
CA HIS A 608 -28.57 22.79 -29.92
C HIS A 608 -27.60 22.90 -28.72
N VAL A 609 -26.40 23.43 -28.90
CA VAL A 609 -25.46 23.63 -27.79
C VAL A 609 -26.00 24.68 -26.80
N THR A 610 -26.48 25.81 -27.34
CA THR A 610 -27.02 26.90 -26.49
C THR A 610 -28.33 26.51 -25.80
N GLU A 611 -29.22 25.82 -26.51
CA GLU A 611 -30.47 25.28 -25.93
C GLU A 611 -30.18 24.16 -24.91
N GLY A 612 -29.19 23.29 -25.19
CA GLY A 612 -28.71 22.27 -24.27
C GLY A 612 -28.21 22.87 -22.96
N LEU A 613 -27.44 23.95 -23.01
CA LEU A 613 -26.97 24.66 -21.81
C LEU A 613 -28.13 25.28 -20.99
N LYS A 614 -29.19 25.79 -21.65
CA LYS A 614 -30.39 26.28 -20.95
C LYS A 614 -31.13 25.14 -20.24
N LEU A 615 -31.28 24.00 -20.90
CA LEU A 615 -31.90 22.81 -20.34
C LEU A 615 -31.05 22.21 -19.23
N ALA A 616 -29.74 22.13 -19.39
CA ALA A 616 -28.82 21.68 -18.33
C ALA A 616 -28.98 22.48 -17.03
N LYS A 617 -29.11 23.82 -17.16
CA LYS A 617 -29.38 24.69 -16.01
C LYS A 617 -30.78 24.42 -15.40
N ARG A 618 -31.80 24.19 -16.23
CA ARG A 618 -33.16 23.85 -15.77
C ARG A 618 -33.21 22.56 -14.98
N TYR A 619 -32.49 21.53 -15.48
CA TYR A 619 -32.42 20.23 -14.84
C TYR A 619 -31.29 20.11 -13.79
N ARG A 620 -30.60 21.24 -13.51
CA ARG A 620 -29.52 21.33 -12.51
C ARG A 620 -28.38 20.30 -12.73
N LEU A 621 -28.02 20.08 -14.01
CA LEU A 621 -26.88 19.24 -14.33
C LEU A 621 -25.59 19.87 -13.79
N PRO A 622 -24.67 19.07 -13.21
CA PRO A 622 -23.38 19.55 -12.75
C PRO A 622 -22.55 20.18 -13.85
N GLY A 623 -21.66 21.12 -13.47
CA GLY A 623 -20.83 21.85 -14.42
C GLY A 623 -19.99 20.94 -15.32
N ASP A 624 -19.38 19.91 -14.71
CA ASP A 624 -18.50 18.98 -15.43
C ASP A 624 -19.26 18.13 -16.47
N VAL A 625 -20.53 17.78 -16.22
CA VAL A 625 -21.39 17.12 -17.20
C VAL A 625 -21.87 18.10 -18.26
N THR A 626 -22.19 19.35 -17.88
CA THR A 626 -22.59 20.42 -18.77
C THR A 626 -21.46 20.81 -19.75
N ASP A 627 -20.20 20.61 -19.35
CA ASP A 627 -19.05 20.81 -20.24
C ASP A 627 -19.05 19.82 -21.42
N GLY A 628 -19.67 18.63 -21.29
CA GLY A 628 -19.97 17.77 -22.44
C GLY A 628 -20.80 18.46 -23.49
N ILE A 629 -21.89 19.18 -23.10
CA ILE A 629 -22.73 19.94 -24.03
C ILE A 629 -21.92 21.06 -24.67
N ARG A 630 -21.08 21.76 -23.88
CA ARG A 630 -20.34 22.94 -24.34
C ARG A 630 -19.18 22.61 -25.27
N MET A 631 -18.54 21.46 -25.10
CA MET A 631 -17.21 21.14 -25.64
C MET A 631 -17.23 20.04 -26.72
N HIS A 632 -18.30 19.22 -26.84
CA HIS A 632 -18.28 18.06 -27.74
C HIS A 632 -18.05 18.37 -29.21
N HIS A 633 -18.39 19.57 -29.67
CA HIS A 633 -18.06 20.03 -31.01
C HIS A 633 -16.84 20.98 -31.04
N GLY A 634 -16.48 21.60 -29.90
CA GLY A 634 -15.42 22.60 -29.85
C GLY A 634 -15.65 23.74 -30.85
N THR A 635 -14.68 23.94 -31.72
CA THR A 635 -14.74 24.90 -32.83
C THR A 635 -14.67 24.19 -34.20
N SER A 636 -15.09 22.93 -34.27
CA SER A 636 -15.03 22.11 -35.48
C SER A 636 -15.86 22.68 -36.61
N LEU A 637 -15.43 22.47 -37.87
CA LEU A 637 -16.12 22.90 -39.07
C LEU A 637 -17.28 21.95 -39.42
N MET A 638 -18.45 22.49 -39.70
CA MET A 638 -19.60 21.75 -40.22
C MET A 638 -19.43 21.57 -41.75
N ARG A 639 -18.60 20.57 -42.09
CA ARG A 639 -18.11 20.36 -43.46
C ARG A 639 -19.22 20.24 -44.52
N TYR A 640 -20.30 19.54 -44.17
CA TYR A 640 -21.41 19.33 -45.12
C TYR A 640 -21.99 20.66 -45.62
N PHE A 641 -22.39 21.54 -44.71
CA PHE A 641 -22.96 22.84 -45.06
C PHE A 641 -21.91 23.77 -45.65
N TYR A 642 -20.68 23.71 -45.21
CA TYR A 642 -19.58 24.48 -45.79
C TYR A 642 -19.34 24.10 -47.25
N HIS A 643 -19.35 22.80 -47.60
CA HIS A 643 -19.20 22.35 -48.98
C HIS A 643 -20.37 22.78 -49.86
N GLN A 644 -21.60 22.69 -49.35
CA GLN A 644 -22.77 23.24 -50.09
C GLN A 644 -22.63 24.75 -50.32
N ALA A 645 -22.17 25.50 -49.34
CA ALA A 645 -21.97 26.95 -49.50
C ALA A 645 -20.82 27.26 -50.47
N LEU A 646 -19.73 26.47 -50.49
CA LEU A 646 -18.64 26.60 -51.46
C LEU A 646 -19.08 26.37 -52.92
N GLU A 647 -20.03 25.44 -53.15
CA GLU A 647 -20.59 25.20 -54.48
C GLU A 647 -21.35 26.44 -55.00
N ALA A 648 -22.00 27.20 -54.10
CA ALA A 648 -22.71 28.40 -54.40
C ALA A 648 -21.82 29.66 -54.45
N ASN A 649 -20.83 29.74 -53.55
CA ASN A 649 -19.90 30.86 -53.42
C ASN A 649 -18.50 30.36 -53.03
N PRO A 650 -17.52 30.30 -53.95
CA PRO A 650 -16.16 29.83 -53.68
C PRO A 650 -15.38 30.68 -52.66
N ASP A 651 -15.81 31.93 -52.39
CA ASP A 651 -15.14 32.85 -51.47
C ASP A 651 -15.84 32.87 -50.07
N VAL A 652 -16.69 31.89 -49.77
CA VAL A 652 -17.41 31.84 -48.52
C VAL A 652 -16.45 31.65 -47.33
N ASP A 653 -16.67 32.44 -46.29
CA ASP A 653 -15.87 32.37 -45.06
C ASP A 653 -16.15 31.06 -44.30
N PRO A 654 -15.15 30.18 -44.09
CA PRO A 654 -15.32 28.94 -43.33
C PRO A 654 -15.75 29.18 -41.88
N ASP A 655 -15.44 30.34 -41.28
CA ASP A 655 -15.79 30.63 -39.87
C ASP A 655 -17.32 30.76 -39.69
N LEU A 656 -18.09 31.05 -40.75
CA LEU A 656 -19.55 31.02 -40.73
C LEU A 656 -20.12 29.61 -40.45
N PHE A 657 -19.33 28.58 -40.73
CA PHE A 657 -19.72 27.18 -40.58
C PHE A 657 -18.99 26.47 -39.45
N ARG A 658 -18.25 27.20 -38.59
CA ARG A 658 -17.63 26.61 -37.39
C ARG A 658 -18.59 26.63 -36.21
N HIS A 659 -18.48 25.61 -35.35
CA HIS A 659 -19.12 25.66 -34.05
C HIS A 659 -18.48 26.75 -33.16
N HIS A 660 -19.30 27.43 -32.37
CA HIS A 660 -18.87 28.50 -31.46
C HIS A 660 -18.69 27.97 -30.00
N GLY A 661 -18.34 26.72 -29.85
CA GLY A 661 -18.09 26.08 -28.54
C GLY A 661 -16.69 26.38 -27.98
N VAL A 662 -16.31 25.62 -27.02
CA VAL A 662 -15.00 25.67 -26.38
C VAL A 662 -14.26 24.35 -26.66
N LYS A 663 -12.99 24.44 -27.06
CA LYS A 663 -12.16 23.23 -27.24
C LYS A 663 -12.08 22.45 -25.92
N PRO A 664 -12.11 21.11 -25.95
CA PRO A 664 -12.02 20.29 -24.76
C PRO A 664 -10.76 20.56 -23.93
N VAL A 665 -10.95 20.78 -22.63
CA VAL A 665 -9.84 21.00 -21.70
C VAL A 665 -9.54 19.73 -20.88
N GLN A 666 -10.58 18.97 -20.54
CA GLN A 666 -10.46 17.71 -19.81
C GLN A 666 -10.34 16.54 -20.79
N LYS A 667 -9.65 15.48 -20.39
CA LYS A 667 -9.53 14.25 -21.20
C LYS A 667 -10.89 13.64 -21.53
N GLU A 668 -11.79 13.63 -20.56
CA GLU A 668 -13.14 13.09 -20.68
C GLU A 668 -13.95 13.80 -21.77
N MET A 669 -13.87 15.12 -21.82
CA MET A 669 -14.57 15.93 -22.84
C MET A 669 -14.00 15.70 -24.24
N ALA A 670 -12.68 15.56 -24.35
CA ALA A 670 -12.04 15.19 -25.61
C ALA A 670 -12.44 13.77 -26.07
N ILE A 671 -12.58 12.84 -25.14
CA ILE A 671 -13.08 11.49 -25.41
C ILE A 671 -14.53 11.52 -25.88
N VAL A 672 -15.38 12.36 -25.28
CA VAL A 672 -16.77 12.55 -25.75
C VAL A 672 -16.78 13.05 -27.18
N MET A 673 -16.03 14.12 -27.52
CA MET A 673 -15.89 14.66 -28.88
C MET A 673 -15.45 13.58 -29.88
N ILE A 674 -14.41 12.80 -29.53
CA ILE A 674 -13.91 11.73 -30.42
C ILE A 674 -14.97 10.64 -30.59
N SER A 675 -15.63 10.23 -29.49
CA SER A 675 -16.61 9.14 -29.49
C SER A 675 -17.86 9.51 -30.26
N ASP A 676 -18.35 10.75 -30.12
CA ASP A 676 -19.47 11.29 -30.85
C ASP A 676 -19.20 11.31 -32.35
N ALA A 677 -18.11 11.95 -32.77
CA ALA A 677 -17.71 12.01 -34.18
C ALA A 677 -17.47 10.61 -34.78
N THR A 678 -16.89 9.71 -33.99
CA THR A 678 -16.62 8.33 -34.42
C THR A 678 -17.90 7.51 -34.55
N GLU A 679 -18.86 7.69 -33.66
CA GLU A 679 -20.16 7.01 -33.73
C GLU A 679 -20.92 7.47 -35.00
N ALA A 680 -20.98 8.77 -35.21
CA ALA A 680 -21.65 9.35 -36.39
C ALA A 680 -21.01 8.86 -37.71
N ALA A 681 -19.68 8.84 -37.79
CA ALA A 681 -18.94 8.35 -38.95
C ALA A 681 -19.11 6.84 -39.18
N ALA A 682 -19.05 6.04 -38.09
CA ALA A 682 -19.24 4.59 -38.16
C ALA A 682 -20.67 4.22 -38.55
N ARG A 683 -21.68 4.99 -38.11
CA ARG A 683 -23.07 4.85 -38.52
C ARG A 683 -23.25 5.14 -40.00
N ALA A 684 -22.62 6.20 -40.50
CA ALA A 684 -22.66 6.53 -41.94
C ALA A 684 -21.98 5.45 -42.76
N TYR A 685 -20.80 4.95 -42.33
CA TYR A 685 -20.09 3.87 -42.99
C TYR A 685 -20.92 2.59 -43.06
N SER A 686 -21.55 2.19 -41.92
CA SER A 686 -22.36 0.98 -41.86
C SER A 686 -23.66 1.00 -42.69
N ARG A 687 -24.07 2.14 -43.20
CA ARG A 687 -25.22 2.28 -44.15
C ARG A 687 -24.81 2.05 -45.60
N THR A 688 -23.56 2.28 -45.93
CA THR A 688 -23.03 2.20 -47.30
C THR A 688 -22.24 0.94 -47.55
N GLU A 689 -21.61 0.36 -46.51
CA GLU A 689 -20.75 -0.78 -46.62
C GLU A 689 -20.97 -1.74 -45.43
N ASP A 690 -20.68 -3.03 -45.62
CA ASP A 690 -20.66 -3.99 -44.50
C ASP A 690 -19.50 -3.66 -43.58
N PRO A 691 -19.75 -3.51 -42.24
CA PRO A 691 -18.73 -3.10 -41.31
C PRO A 691 -17.64 -4.15 -41.16
N THR A 692 -16.41 -3.83 -41.57
CA THR A 692 -15.22 -4.66 -41.36
C THR A 692 -14.32 -4.05 -40.30
N ALA A 693 -13.43 -4.87 -39.70
CA ALA A 693 -12.47 -4.37 -38.70
C ALA A 693 -11.54 -3.32 -39.29
N SER A 694 -11.08 -3.52 -40.53
CA SER A 694 -10.25 -2.55 -41.25
C SER A 694 -10.98 -1.26 -41.59
N GLY A 695 -12.23 -1.39 -42.06
CA GLY A 695 -13.07 -0.22 -42.37
C GLY A 695 -13.38 0.64 -41.15
N LEU A 696 -13.78 0.00 -40.02
CA LEU A 696 -14.00 0.70 -38.76
C LEU A 696 -12.70 1.31 -38.21
N SER A 697 -11.55 0.62 -38.37
CA SER A 697 -10.27 1.18 -37.99
C SER A 697 -9.92 2.44 -38.81
N ASN A 698 -10.17 2.43 -40.11
CA ASN A 698 -9.96 3.60 -40.96
C ASN A 698 -10.90 4.77 -40.58
N VAL A 699 -12.16 4.48 -40.26
CA VAL A 699 -13.11 5.49 -39.78
C VAL A 699 -12.60 6.16 -38.52
N VAL A 700 -12.19 5.36 -37.51
CA VAL A 700 -11.66 5.89 -36.24
C VAL A 700 -10.39 6.69 -36.46
N GLU A 701 -9.47 6.21 -37.31
CA GLU A 701 -8.22 6.90 -37.63
C GLU A 701 -8.50 8.26 -38.30
N THR A 702 -9.40 8.28 -39.29
CA THR A 702 -9.77 9.50 -40.02
C THR A 702 -10.35 10.53 -39.07
N VAL A 703 -11.31 10.14 -38.22
CA VAL A 703 -11.95 11.04 -37.25
C VAL A 703 -10.93 11.62 -36.27
N VAL A 704 -10.08 10.78 -35.69
CA VAL A 704 -9.09 11.27 -34.72
C VAL A 704 -8.07 12.19 -35.40
N THR A 705 -7.58 11.83 -36.59
CA THR A 705 -6.64 12.65 -37.36
C THR A 705 -7.26 14.03 -37.70
N GLU A 706 -8.50 14.05 -38.13
CA GLU A 706 -9.22 15.30 -38.36
C GLU A 706 -9.29 16.20 -37.13
N LYS A 707 -9.64 15.65 -35.97
CA LYS A 707 -9.71 16.42 -34.71
C LYS A 707 -8.34 16.93 -34.26
N VAL A 708 -7.28 16.17 -34.51
CA VAL A 708 -5.91 16.60 -34.25
C VAL A 708 -5.47 17.71 -35.20
N GLU A 709 -5.69 17.54 -36.52
CA GLU A 709 -5.31 18.51 -37.54
C GLU A 709 -6.07 19.84 -37.42
N ASP A 710 -7.37 19.80 -37.06
CA ASP A 710 -8.19 20.98 -36.77
C ASP A 710 -7.88 21.60 -35.40
N GLY A 711 -6.86 21.09 -34.69
CA GLY A 711 -6.40 21.63 -33.41
C GLY A 711 -7.43 21.53 -32.28
N GLN A 712 -8.46 20.68 -32.40
CA GLN A 712 -9.51 20.57 -31.39
C GLN A 712 -9.02 19.96 -30.06
N LEU A 713 -7.98 19.16 -30.12
CA LEU A 713 -7.47 18.41 -28.95
C LEU A 713 -6.29 19.08 -28.24
N GLU A 714 -5.84 20.25 -28.68
CA GLU A 714 -4.63 20.94 -28.18
C GLU A 714 -4.66 21.20 -26.67
N MET A 715 -5.84 21.46 -26.11
CA MET A 715 -5.99 21.82 -24.70
C MET A 715 -6.37 20.63 -23.81
N SER A 716 -6.58 19.45 -24.39
CA SER A 716 -7.22 18.31 -23.72
C SER A 716 -6.32 17.48 -22.81
N GLN A 717 -5.04 17.78 -22.72
CA GLN A 717 -4.03 17.01 -21.98
C GLN A 717 -3.93 15.50 -22.41
N LEU A 718 -4.47 15.13 -23.57
CA LEU A 718 -4.29 13.81 -24.14
C LEU A 718 -2.89 13.66 -24.70
N THR A 719 -2.26 12.52 -24.41
CA THR A 719 -0.99 12.15 -25.03
C THR A 719 -1.22 11.35 -26.32
N PHE A 720 -0.21 11.25 -27.18
CA PHE A 720 -0.26 10.36 -28.34
C PHE A 720 -0.49 8.89 -27.95
N GLY A 721 0.06 8.47 -26.79
CA GLY A 721 -0.19 7.15 -26.23
C GLY A 721 -1.66 6.97 -25.80
N ASP A 722 -2.29 8.01 -25.26
CA ASP A 722 -3.72 7.99 -24.93
C ASP A 722 -4.57 7.85 -26.22
N LEU A 723 -4.28 8.62 -27.24
CA LEU A 723 -4.98 8.53 -28.53
C LEU A 723 -4.88 7.14 -29.16
N THR A 724 -3.70 6.51 -29.10
CA THR A 724 -3.51 5.13 -29.59
C THR A 724 -4.43 4.15 -28.84
N ARG A 725 -4.50 4.25 -27.51
CA ARG A 725 -5.36 3.39 -26.68
C ARG A 725 -6.85 3.66 -26.91
N ILE A 726 -7.24 4.94 -27.03
CA ILE A 726 -8.62 5.35 -27.36
C ILE A 726 -9.02 4.74 -28.70
N LYS A 727 -8.23 4.92 -29.76
CA LYS A 727 -8.51 4.38 -31.09
C LYS A 727 -8.72 2.88 -31.06
N ALA A 728 -7.80 2.15 -30.43
CA ALA A 728 -7.89 0.70 -30.32
C ALA A 728 -9.17 0.22 -29.58
N GLU A 729 -9.58 0.94 -28.52
CA GLU A 729 -10.77 0.58 -27.75
C GLU A 729 -12.05 0.95 -28.49
N LEU A 730 -12.09 2.09 -29.20
CA LEU A 730 -13.24 2.47 -30.03
C LEU A 730 -13.47 1.46 -31.15
N VAL A 731 -12.43 1.05 -31.88
CA VAL A 731 -12.54 -0.01 -32.92
C VAL A 731 -13.09 -1.30 -32.31
N ARG A 732 -12.55 -1.75 -31.18
CA ARG A 732 -13.03 -2.96 -30.49
C ARG A 732 -14.50 -2.86 -30.06
N ALA A 733 -14.91 -1.69 -29.58
CA ALA A 733 -16.28 -1.43 -29.18
C ALA A 733 -17.25 -1.43 -30.38
N LEU A 734 -16.87 -0.72 -31.45
CA LEU A 734 -17.67 -0.64 -32.68
C LEU A 734 -17.83 -2.00 -33.39
N MET A 735 -16.77 -2.80 -33.41
CA MET A 735 -16.83 -4.18 -33.90
C MET A 735 -17.88 -5.03 -33.15
N GLY A 736 -17.97 -4.85 -31.82
CA GLY A 736 -19.01 -5.51 -31.03
C GLY A 736 -20.42 -5.00 -31.31
N TYR A 737 -20.56 -3.76 -31.77
CA TYR A 737 -21.84 -3.12 -32.02
C TYR A 737 -22.36 -3.38 -33.44
N TYR A 738 -21.48 -3.33 -34.43
CA TYR A 738 -21.81 -3.47 -35.85
C TYR A 738 -21.49 -4.85 -36.42
N HIS A 739 -21.36 -5.92 -35.58
CA HIS A 739 -21.14 -7.27 -36.10
C HIS A 739 -22.35 -7.69 -36.96
N ALA A 740 -22.08 -8.32 -38.07
CA ALA A 740 -23.10 -8.82 -38.99
C ALA A 740 -24.03 -9.80 -38.25
N ARG A 741 -25.31 -9.49 -38.19
CA ARG A 741 -26.32 -10.45 -37.71
C ARG A 741 -26.47 -11.53 -38.74
N VAL A 742 -26.43 -12.80 -38.32
CA VAL A 742 -26.80 -13.92 -39.19
C VAL A 742 -28.23 -13.70 -39.67
N PRO A 743 -28.49 -13.68 -40.99
CA PRO A 743 -29.84 -13.52 -41.50
C PRO A 743 -30.72 -14.62 -40.96
N TYR A 744 -31.83 -14.28 -40.33
CA TYR A 744 -32.81 -15.31 -39.88
C TYR A 744 -33.52 -15.86 -41.11
N PRO A 745 -33.54 -17.20 -41.34
CA PRO A 745 -34.26 -17.79 -42.44
C PRO A 745 -35.74 -17.44 -42.36
N GLY A 746 -36.29 -16.85 -43.37
CA GLY A 746 -37.72 -16.51 -43.46
C GLY A 746 -38.10 -15.07 -43.10
N PHE A 747 -37.16 -14.21 -42.62
CA PHE A 747 -37.42 -12.78 -42.50
C PHE A 747 -37.02 -12.05 -43.80
N PRO A 748 -37.88 -11.17 -44.38
CA PRO A 748 -37.49 -10.37 -45.53
C PRO A 748 -36.36 -9.42 -45.08
N GLY A 749 -35.20 -9.50 -45.73
CA GLY A 749 -34.12 -8.52 -45.57
C GLY A 749 -34.64 -7.14 -46.02
N PRO A 750 -33.95 -6.04 -45.61
CA PRO A 750 -34.28 -4.72 -46.06
C PRO A 750 -34.30 -4.72 -47.59
N LYS A 751 -35.41 -4.26 -48.18
CA LYS A 751 -35.48 -4.02 -49.63
C LYS A 751 -34.52 -2.90 -49.94
N VAL A 752 -33.41 -3.19 -50.60
CA VAL A 752 -32.61 -2.19 -51.28
C VAL A 752 -33.42 -1.73 -52.48
N GLU A 753 -34.15 -0.61 -52.35
CA GLU A 753 -34.72 0.07 -53.48
C GLU A 753 -33.58 0.77 -54.23
N GLY A 754 -33.24 0.21 -55.41
CA GLY A 754 -32.31 0.84 -56.32
C GLY A 754 -31.24 -0.07 -56.95
N SER A 755 -31.66 -1.11 -57.70
CA SER A 755 -30.89 -1.59 -58.85
C SER A 755 -31.85 -2.03 -59.93
N VAL A 756 -31.86 -1.26 -60.99
CA VAL A 756 -32.53 -1.54 -62.26
C VAL A 756 -31.78 -2.67 -62.98
N ASP A 757 -32.59 -3.60 -63.54
CA ASP A 757 -32.27 -4.61 -64.59
C ASP A 757 -31.37 -5.77 -64.18
N GLY A 758 -31.87 -6.95 -64.22
CA GLY A 758 -32.36 -7.69 -65.38
C GLY A 758 -31.57 -8.95 -65.59
N ALA A 759 -32.27 -10.09 -65.51
CA ALA A 759 -31.87 -11.38 -66.09
C ALA A 759 -30.68 -12.13 -65.49
N MET A 760 -30.99 -13.08 -64.63
CA MET A 760 -30.78 -14.50 -64.89
C MET A 760 -31.18 -15.36 -63.70
N ALA A 761 -32.37 -15.85 -63.73
CA ALA A 761 -32.78 -17.05 -62.99
C ALA A 761 -32.35 -18.24 -63.82
N ALA A 762 -31.45 -19.06 -63.29
CA ALA A 762 -31.38 -20.49 -63.63
C ALA A 762 -30.40 -21.21 -62.71
N ALA A 763 -30.93 -22.26 -62.09
CA ALA A 763 -30.25 -23.49 -61.66
C ALA A 763 -29.42 -23.47 -60.37
N LEU A 764 -30.07 -23.89 -59.31
CA LEU A 764 -29.41 -24.64 -58.22
C LEU A 764 -29.93 -26.06 -58.18
N PRO A 765 -29.07 -27.08 -58.02
CA PRO A 765 -29.53 -28.42 -57.71
C PRO A 765 -29.72 -28.60 -56.20
N THR A 766 -30.82 -29.22 -55.84
CA THR A 766 -31.15 -29.79 -54.55
C THR A 766 -30.28 -31.01 -54.23
N SER A 767 -29.71 -31.08 -53.02
CA SER A 767 -29.58 -32.26 -52.12
C SER A 767 -28.35 -32.07 -51.21
N ALA A 768 -28.45 -32.19 -49.93
CA ALA A 768 -28.51 -33.37 -49.14
C ALA A 768 -28.63 -33.04 -47.64
N THR A 769 -29.56 -33.69 -47.02
CA THR A 769 -29.74 -33.89 -45.58
C THR A 769 -28.47 -34.35 -44.87
N SER A 770 -28.11 -33.69 -43.76
CA SER A 770 -27.39 -34.34 -42.66
C SER A 770 -27.84 -33.77 -41.34
N THR A 771 -28.53 -34.65 -40.60
CA THR A 771 -28.89 -34.50 -39.19
C THR A 771 -27.66 -34.60 -38.32
N ALA A 772 -27.37 -33.59 -37.54
CA ALA A 772 -26.56 -33.69 -36.34
C ALA A 772 -27.26 -32.99 -35.17
N ARG A 773 -27.63 -33.83 -34.21
CA ARG A 773 -28.21 -33.49 -32.92
C ARG A 773 -27.19 -32.71 -32.09
N VAL A 774 -27.56 -31.59 -31.57
CA VAL A 774 -26.79 -30.88 -30.50
C VAL A 774 -27.66 -30.92 -29.26
N GLU A 775 -27.15 -31.56 -28.22
CA GLU A 775 -27.69 -31.50 -26.86
C GLU A 775 -27.27 -30.18 -26.17
N PRO A 776 -28.10 -29.65 -25.29
CA PRO A 776 -27.73 -28.45 -24.53
C PRO A 776 -27.00 -28.83 -23.24
N LEU A 777 -25.85 -28.19 -23.01
CA LEU A 777 -25.19 -28.16 -21.70
C LEU A 777 -25.59 -26.87 -20.99
N TYR A 778 -26.45 -27.04 -19.98
CA TYR A 778 -26.57 -26.15 -18.82
C TYR A 778 -25.84 -26.83 -17.64
N GLU A 779 -24.84 -26.15 -17.05
CA GLU A 779 -24.61 -26.01 -15.60
C GLU A 779 -23.74 -24.80 -15.35
#